data_54f04c8a88044d06e8db6acf924bba08
#
_entry.id   54f04c8a88044d06e8db6acf924bba08
#
_cell.length_a   1.000
_cell.length_b   1.000
_cell.length_c   1.000
_cell.angle_alpha   90.00
_cell.angle_beta   90.00
_cell.angle_gamma   90.00
#
_symmetry.space_group_name_H-M   'P 1'
#
loop_
_entity.id
_entity.type
_entity.pdbx_description
1 polymer ?
#
loop_
_entity_poly.entity_id
_entity_poly.type
_entity_poly.pdbx_seq_one_letter_code
_entity_poly.pdbx_strand_id
1 'polypeptide(L)'
;MDFKTKLIWILLSMVFINQLYADQEYQISKPAKWIDVTEYDPNTPSNTEQLGDTRYILYDRQTNAIENIARYYHFAFQVLNETSVETNGQHFFNFAPSFETLTFHRFDIIRDGQKINQLKPEQINVLHRETEAEGLIYNGELSASFILEDLRPGDIIDYSYTITGQNPALEDNFYEYIDLQWGTPLESLNYSLLWPNEKSIYIQKTNTDIEISETSTQDYKRINLQLDYSEPLTLDSQTPYEYNPRARVSLSNNNEWANIVDWALPLYALDTDTPLLDPIIKDIRQKHSSIKDQASAALHYVQDNIRYLGLELGNHSLVPANIASTLEKRYGDCKGKTLLLLNLLDRLNIESYPALVNNNYITTFNADGVRISAFNHVLLTAFIDGQQYWLDPTINNQETNLDKLYQPDYGEALVLKPGQQQLTMMDSQYSSTLKQVKEVIDLSEGIEQDGQYTITTKLTGYEAELFRREIEANTVEQISKRYLNFYNYYYPDLTPLSPFTTDYADDAFSIVEQYRLPKPWTLSGEQHEVDFYANAISPFLKQPNTTIRTSPYSLTHPVNIEQTIKVNLHKDSWNLYDETNQVSNAYFTLNREVSFNHQTNQLTLKYHYQTHQNTVPVDDFSGFLKDLNNAYDLTNYGLYWHLPAPTMEETDYLPYFIIGYFSVGALLLVLAFIMLIREKRPDDYEAKFYPVDNIKYLALSFMTFGVYTVYWLYKNWQYIKERDQSNIMPLARAIFSIIWYYPLAKQIFLINKDKLTKRDHAIISLLLVAFIIGYLISNTQGIYVFLGLAFQIFCVFFLVLLVNMQNPVRSPGYLHNSKWRIRHLFAAIPLSIFLAFTFATSIYFIPSTHVVDGHKIWDNDLKFMYRAKILEPGERLGLFYSSDLFSIQKDGNGLTDRKVFSYWKEDNQLVREYAYFDEIDDISLDQSTGSTLDDSTLTITRTDGSNFILYLSKESFGDKRFVKSLKERMR
;
A
#
# COMPACT_ATOMS: atom_id res chain seq x y z
N MET A 1 -21.04 -70.97 -6.92
CA MET A 1 -20.47 -69.60 -7.09
C MET A 1 -19.04 -69.58 -6.55
N ASP A 2 -18.09 -69.38 -7.42
CA ASP A 2 -16.68 -69.51 -7.15
C ASP A 2 -16.19 -68.44 -6.17
N PHE A 3 -15.19 -68.69 -5.37
CA PHE A 3 -14.62 -67.85 -4.36
C PHE A 3 -14.22 -66.45 -4.93
N LYS A 4 -13.78 -66.42 -6.19
CA LYS A 4 -13.50 -65.17 -6.91
C LYS A 4 -14.74 -64.28 -7.12
N THR A 5 -15.90 -64.90 -7.39
CA THR A 5 -17.15 -64.16 -7.59
C THR A 5 -17.69 -63.59 -6.27
N LYS A 6 -17.48 -64.27 -5.12
CA LYS A 6 -17.82 -63.72 -3.80
C LYS A 6 -16.90 -62.60 -3.38
N LEU A 7 -15.60 -62.67 -3.73
CA LEU A 7 -14.62 -61.62 -3.43
C LEU A 7 -14.91 -60.34 -4.25
N ILE A 8 -15.31 -60.49 -5.51
CA ILE A 8 -15.72 -59.38 -6.37
C ILE A 8 -16.98 -58.69 -5.84
N TRP A 9 -17.96 -59.48 -5.34
CA TRP A 9 -19.17 -58.91 -4.73
C TRP A 9 -18.90 -58.23 -3.41
N ILE A 10 -17.97 -58.73 -2.61
CA ILE A 10 -17.52 -58.08 -1.35
C ILE A 10 -16.72 -56.79 -1.67
N LEU A 11 -15.85 -56.80 -2.69
CA LEU A 11 -15.14 -55.60 -3.13
C LEU A 11 -16.08 -54.58 -3.77
N LEU A 12 -17.04 -55.00 -4.57
CA LEU A 12 -18.09 -54.11 -5.10
C LEU A 12 -18.99 -53.55 -4.00
N SER A 13 -19.37 -54.39 -3.00
CA SER A 13 -20.15 -53.88 -1.87
C SER A 13 -19.35 -52.93 -0.98
N MET A 14 -18.03 -53.13 -0.78
CA MET A 14 -17.15 -52.18 -0.10
C MET A 14 -16.97 -50.85 -0.88
N VAL A 15 -16.94 -50.92 -2.22
CA VAL A 15 -16.87 -49.74 -3.08
C VAL A 15 -18.25 -49.02 -3.06
N PHE A 16 -19.37 -49.73 -3.07
CA PHE A 16 -20.70 -49.13 -2.92
C PHE A 16 -20.99 -48.63 -1.52
N ILE A 17 -20.45 -49.24 -0.47
CA ILE A 17 -20.55 -48.75 0.90
C ILE A 17 -19.69 -47.50 1.10
N ASN A 18 -18.50 -47.41 0.46
CA ASN A 18 -17.71 -46.15 0.49
C ASN A 18 -18.28 -45.04 -0.38
N GLN A 19 -19.18 -45.30 -1.34
CA GLN A 19 -19.93 -44.24 -2.06
C GLN A 19 -21.20 -43.82 -1.35
N LEU A 20 -21.69 -44.54 -0.32
CA LEU A 20 -22.87 -44.20 0.48
C LEU A 20 -22.57 -43.48 1.79
N TYR A 21 -21.30 -43.28 2.15
CA TYR A 21 -20.80 -42.44 3.24
C TYR A 21 -19.75 -41.44 2.74
N ALA A 22 -20.07 -40.71 1.69
CA ALA A 22 -19.64 -39.33 1.58
C ALA A 22 -20.59 -38.61 2.54
N ASP A 23 -20.19 -38.45 3.82
CA ASP A 23 -20.81 -37.47 4.70
C ASP A 23 -20.85 -36.16 3.91
N GLN A 24 -22.04 -35.72 3.54
CA GLN A 24 -22.18 -34.38 2.94
C GLN A 24 -21.78 -33.41 4.03
N GLU A 25 -20.63 -32.78 3.88
CA GLU A 25 -20.07 -31.82 4.81
C GLU A 25 -20.98 -30.58 4.99
N TYR A 26 -22.06 -30.49 4.20
CA TYR A 26 -23.11 -29.45 4.25
C TYR A 26 -24.47 -30.06 3.90
N GLN A 27 -25.53 -29.32 4.19
CA GLN A 27 -26.90 -29.70 3.85
C GLN A 27 -27.55 -28.66 2.88
N ILE A 28 -28.54 -29.10 2.10
CA ILE A 28 -29.40 -28.23 1.31
C ILE A 28 -30.83 -28.52 1.73
N SER A 29 -31.57 -27.51 2.26
CA SER A 29 -32.95 -27.66 2.67
C SER A 29 -33.71 -26.34 2.58
N LYS A 30 -35.02 -26.38 2.70
CA LYS A 30 -35.82 -25.16 2.92
C LYS A 30 -35.47 -24.58 4.29
N PRO A 31 -35.62 -23.23 4.47
CA PRO A 31 -35.53 -22.61 5.78
C PRO A 31 -36.40 -23.30 6.84
N ALA A 32 -35.87 -23.42 8.05
CA ALA A 32 -36.61 -23.99 9.19
C ALA A 32 -37.81 -23.11 9.56
N LYS A 33 -38.85 -23.67 10.19
CA LYS A 33 -40.10 -22.99 10.51
C LYS A 33 -39.95 -21.76 11.42
N TRP A 34 -38.89 -21.69 12.20
CA TRP A 34 -38.64 -20.55 13.09
C TRP A 34 -38.09 -19.32 12.37
N ILE A 35 -37.60 -19.49 11.13
CA ILE A 35 -37.07 -18.43 10.27
C ILE A 35 -38.26 -17.70 9.65
N ASP A 36 -38.31 -16.39 9.85
CA ASP A 36 -39.23 -15.48 9.19
C ASP A 36 -38.51 -14.88 7.99
N VAL A 37 -38.76 -15.45 6.80
CA VAL A 37 -38.01 -15.07 5.59
C VAL A 37 -38.42 -13.66 5.18
N THR A 38 -37.48 -12.75 5.27
CA THR A 38 -37.63 -11.36 4.83
C THR A 38 -37.71 -11.28 3.32
N GLU A 39 -38.80 -10.72 2.81
CA GLU A 39 -39.01 -10.43 1.40
C GLU A 39 -38.57 -8.98 1.11
N TYR A 40 -37.98 -8.76 -0.07
CA TYR A 40 -37.63 -7.43 -0.57
C TYR A 40 -38.01 -7.31 -2.05
N ASP A 41 -38.20 -6.08 -2.52
CA ASP A 41 -38.43 -5.84 -3.95
C ASP A 41 -37.14 -5.52 -4.66
N PRO A 42 -36.64 -6.41 -5.53
CA PRO A 42 -35.37 -6.20 -6.24
C PRO A 42 -35.37 -4.98 -7.19
N ASN A 43 -36.56 -4.48 -7.54
CA ASN A 43 -36.73 -3.34 -8.44
C ASN A 43 -36.86 -2.00 -7.70
N THR A 44 -36.84 -1.99 -6.38
CA THR A 44 -36.91 -0.74 -5.61
C THR A 44 -35.70 0.14 -6.02
N PRO A 45 -35.94 1.37 -6.56
CA PRO A 45 -34.86 2.26 -6.88
C PRO A 45 -34.04 2.59 -5.63
N SER A 46 -32.73 2.60 -5.73
CA SER A 46 -31.88 3.12 -4.66
C SER A 46 -32.17 4.61 -4.47
N ASN A 47 -32.54 5.02 -3.26
CA ASN A 47 -32.69 6.43 -2.88
C ASN A 47 -31.38 7.11 -2.49
N THR A 48 -30.26 6.41 -2.65
CA THR A 48 -28.96 6.84 -2.14
C THR A 48 -28.01 7.11 -3.29
N GLU A 49 -27.10 8.06 -3.11
CA GLU A 49 -25.92 8.15 -3.96
C GLU A 49 -25.13 6.84 -3.82
N GLN A 50 -24.92 6.16 -4.93
CA GLN A 50 -24.21 4.88 -4.95
C GLN A 50 -22.74 5.14 -4.61
N LEU A 51 -22.35 4.78 -3.38
CA LEU A 51 -20.97 4.76 -2.93
C LEU A 51 -20.43 3.33 -3.10
N GLY A 52 -19.55 3.16 -4.06
CA GLY A 52 -18.89 1.87 -4.29
C GLY A 52 -19.34 1.12 -5.54
N ASP A 53 -18.91 -0.12 -5.65
CA ASP A 53 -19.10 -1.02 -6.78
C ASP A 53 -20.22 -2.06 -6.55
N THR A 54 -20.73 -2.13 -5.32
CA THR A 54 -21.77 -3.08 -4.86
C THR A 54 -22.85 -2.32 -4.09
N ARG A 55 -24.13 -2.60 -4.41
CA ARG A 55 -25.29 -2.07 -3.71
C ARG A 55 -25.85 -3.13 -2.78
N TYR A 56 -25.79 -2.93 -1.47
CA TYR A 56 -26.33 -3.84 -0.47
C TYR A 56 -27.80 -3.53 -0.21
N ILE A 57 -28.68 -4.47 -0.58
CA ILE A 57 -30.14 -4.32 -0.52
C ILE A 57 -30.67 -4.83 0.81
N LEU A 58 -30.23 -6.03 1.22
CA LEU A 58 -30.72 -6.70 2.42
C LEU A 58 -29.60 -7.41 3.16
N TYR A 59 -29.57 -7.22 4.46
CA TYR A 59 -28.91 -8.09 5.43
C TYR A 59 -29.91 -8.50 6.49
N ASP A 60 -30.28 -9.78 6.52
CA ASP A 60 -31.16 -10.36 7.53
C ASP A 60 -30.42 -11.48 8.28
N ARG A 61 -30.33 -11.34 9.59
CA ARG A 61 -29.75 -12.32 10.48
C ARG A 61 -30.75 -12.72 11.55
N GLN A 62 -31.03 -14.00 11.66
CA GLN A 62 -31.94 -14.53 12.68
C GLN A 62 -31.24 -15.61 13.47
N THR A 63 -31.35 -15.54 14.80
CA THR A 63 -30.73 -16.50 15.71
C THR A 63 -31.82 -17.19 16.54
N ASN A 64 -31.79 -18.51 16.56
CA ASN A 64 -32.58 -19.32 17.47
C ASN A 64 -31.64 -19.90 18.54
N ALA A 65 -31.84 -19.52 19.78
CA ALA A 65 -31.07 -19.96 20.95
C ALA A 65 -31.91 -20.71 21.98
N ILE A 66 -33.04 -21.35 21.55
CA ILE A 66 -33.96 -22.04 22.45
C ILE A 66 -33.36 -23.39 22.89
N GLU A 67 -32.99 -24.27 21.96
CA GLU A 67 -32.43 -25.59 22.25
C GLU A 67 -30.99 -25.69 21.81
N ASN A 68 -30.76 -25.55 20.52
CA ASN A 68 -29.43 -25.49 19.91
C ASN A 68 -29.28 -24.17 19.20
N ILE A 69 -28.15 -23.51 19.32
CA ILE A 69 -27.91 -22.25 18.63
C ILE A 69 -27.90 -22.49 17.13
N ALA A 70 -28.79 -21.81 16.42
CA ALA A 70 -28.87 -21.83 14.96
C ALA A 70 -28.95 -20.39 14.44
N ARG A 71 -28.02 -20.02 13.56
CA ARG A 71 -27.87 -18.67 13.00
C ARG A 71 -28.20 -18.70 11.52
N TYR A 72 -29.32 -18.11 11.15
CA TYR A 72 -29.70 -17.89 9.77
C TYR A 72 -29.19 -16.57 9.25
N TYR A 73 -28.70 -16.57 8.02
CA TYR A 73 -28.22 -15.40 7.30
C TYR A 73 -28.89 -15.32 5.94
N HIS A 74 -29.33 -14.14 5.55
CA HIS A 74 -29.82 -13.84 4.23
C HIS A 74 -29.23 -12.53 3.73
N PHE A 75 -28.58 -12.57 2.58
CA PHE A 75 -27.97 -11.44 1.91
C PHE A 75 -28.58 -11.26 0.53
N ALA A 76 -28.88 -10.00 0.18
CA ALA A 76 -29.18 -9.62 -1.18
C ALA A 76 -28.42 -8.35 -1.54
N PHE A 77 -27.66 -8.39 -2.63
CA PHE A 77 -26.89 -7.24 -3.12
C PHE A 77 -26.71 -7.26 -4.63
N GLN A 78 -26.61 -6.09 -5.24
CA GLN A 78 -26.46 -5.89 -6.67
C GLN A 78 -25.02 -5.58 -7.03
N VAL A 79 -24.48 -6.29 -8.02
CA VAL A 79 -23.16 -6.00 -8.62
C VAL A 79 -23.32 -4.90 -9.66
N LEU A 80 -22.58 -3.79 -9.53
CA LEU A 80 -22.79 -2.59 -10.32
C LEU A 80 -21.86 -2.45 -11.53
N ASN A 81 -20.70 -3.05 -11.48
CA ASN A 81 -19.67 -2.94 -12.50
C ASN A 81 -18.79 -4.22 -12.56
N GLU A 82 -17.84 -4.26 -13.48
CA GLU A 82 -16.95 -5.42 -13.69
C GLU A 82 -16.08 -5.71 -12.45
N THR A 83 -15.66 -4.70 -11.71
CA THR A 83 -14.89 -4.87 -10.46
C THR A 83 -15.72 -5.61 -9.42
N SER A 84 -17.01 -5.25 -9.29
CA SER A 84 -17.92 -5.92 -8.39
C SER A 84 -18.21 -7.36 -8.84
N VAL A 85 -18.27 -7.61 -10.14
CA VAL A 85 -18.41 -8.98 -10.68
C VAL A 85 -17.20 -9.84 -10.32
N GLU A 86 -15.99 -9.30 -10.46
CA GLU A 86 -14.76 -10.00 -10.11
C GLU A 86 -14.68 -10.28 -8.60
N THR A 87 -14.99 -9.28 -7.77
CA THR A 87 -14.93 -9.39 -6.31
C THR A 87 -15.98 -10.34 -5.75
N ASN A 88 -17.20 -10.35 -6.34
CA ASN A 88 -18.34 -11.14 -5.85
C ASN A 88 -18.60 -12.41 -6.69
N GLY A 89 -17.69 -12.77 -7.59
CA GLY A 89 -17.82 -14.00 -8.39
C GLY A 89 -17.56 -15.29 -7.60
N GLN A 90 -17.00 -15.19 -6.40
CA GLN A 90 -16.71 -16.33 -5.54
C GLN A 90 -17.11 -16.05 -4.09
N HIS A 91 -17.80 -17.00 -3.45
CA HIS A 91 -18.24 -16.92 -2.06
C HIS A 91 -17.67 -18.07 -1.25
N PHE A 92 -17.37 -17.81 0.04
CA PHE A 92 -16.88 -18.77 0.99
C PHE A 92 -17.75 -18.75 2.25
N PHE A 93 -18.14 -19.94 2.72
CA PHE A 93 -18.93 -20.13 3.93
C PHE A 93 -18.17 -21.02 4.88
N ASN A 94 -17.60 -20.43 5.93
CA ASN A 94 -16.76 -21.13 6.90
C ASN A 94 -17.64 -21.72 8.01
N PHE A 95 -17.29 -22.92 8.47
CA PHE A 95 -17.92 -23.56 9.61
C PHE A 95 -16.96 -24.57 10.24
N ALA A 96 -17.11 -24.85 11.54
CA ALA A 96 -16.35 -25.80 12.30
C ALA A 96 -17.06 -27.16 12.34
N PRO A 97 -16.68 -28.16 11.52
CA PRO A 97 -17.46 -29.40 11.32
C PRO A 97 -17.54 -30.27 12.59
N SER A 98 -16.66 -30.04 13.57
CA SER A 98 -16.68 -30.78 14.85
C SER A 98 -17.87 -30.45 15.74
N PHE A 99 -18.53 -29.32 15.55
CA PHE A 99 -19.68 -28.86 16.35
C PHE A 99 -20.66 -28.00 15.55
N GLU A 100 -20.41 -27.69 14.31
CA GLU A 100 -21.29 -26.90 13.45
C GLU A 100 -21.74 -27.68 12.22
N THR A 101 -22.96 -27.39 11.77
CA THR A 101 -23.52 -27.87 10.51
C THR A 101 -23.95 -26.71 9.66
N LEU A 102 -23.47 -26.65 8.42
CA LEU A 102 -23.84 -25.65 7.40
C LEU A 102 -25.01 -26.16 6.56
N THR A 103 -26.07 -25.37 6.46
CA THR A 103 -27.24 -25.65 5.64
C THR A 103 -27.53 -24.51 4.69
N PHE A 104 -27.48 -24.74 3.40
CA PHE A 104 -27.88 -23.77 2.37
C PHE A 104 -29.38 -23.85 2.07
N HIS A 105 -30.02 -22.70 1.89
CA HIS A 105 -31.44 -22.57 1.60
C HIS A 105 -31.70 -21.97 0.22
N ARG A 106 -30.88 -21.01 -0.18
CA ARG A 106 -30.98 -20.29 -1.45
C ARG A 106 -29.61 -19.82 -1.91
N PHE A 107 -29.42 -19.82 -3.20
CA PHE A 107 -28.35 -19.09 -3.88
C PHE A 107 -28.80 -18.81 -5.32
N ASP A 108 -29.30 -17.61 -5.56
CA ASP A 108 -29.87 -17.19 -6.82
C ASP A 108 -29.14 -15.96 -7.38
N ILE A 109 -29.02 -15.89 -8.70
CA ILE A 109 -28.76 -14.64 -9.43
C ILE A 109 -30.12 -14.14 -9.93
N ILE A 110 -30.47 -12.89 -9.62
CA ILE A 110 -31.69 -12.24 -10.15
C ILE A 110 -31.24 -11.28 -11.26
N ARG A 111 -31.69 -11.59 -12.48
CA ARG A 111 -31.42 -10.81 -13.71
C ARG A 111 -32.72 -10.44 -14.36
N ASP A 112 -33.00 -9.15 -14.58
CA ASP A 112 -34.25 -8.65 -15.17
C ASP A 112 -35.51 -9.21 -14.46
N GLY A 113 -35.46 -9.36 -13.14
CA GLY A 113 -36.50 -9.91 -12.30
C GLY A 113 -36.64 -11.44 -12.37
N GLN A 114 -35.81 -12.14 -13.14
CA GLN A 114 -35.82 -13.60 -13.23
C GLN A 114 -34.78 -14.22 -12.30
N LYS A 115 -35.20 -15.24 -11.52
CA LYS A 115 -34.31 -15.97 -10.62
C LYS A 115 -33.59 -17.08 -11.37
N ILE A 116 -32.28 -17.08 -11.33
CA ILE A 116 -31.39 -18.10 -11.90
C ILE A 116 -30.74 -18.84 -10.73
N ASN A 117 -31.22 -20.04 -10.45
CA ASN A 117 -30.73 -20.83 -9.33
C ASN A 117 -29.27 -21.28 -9.55
N GLN A 118 -28.39 -20.89 -8.62
CA GLN A 118 -26.99 -21.27 -8.52
C GLN A 118 -26.73 -22.33 -7.45
N LEU A 119 -27.72 -22.65 -6.60
CA LEU A 119 -27.60 -23.65 -5.54
C LEU A 119 -27.65 -25.07 -6.13
N LYS A 120 -26.53 -25.49 -6.73
CA LYS A 120 -26.34 -26.83 -7.31
C LYS A 120 -25.24 -27.55 -6.58
N PRO A 121 -25.45 -28.79 -6.08
CA PRO A 121 -24.43 -29.54 -5.34
C PRO A 121 -23.09 -29.63 -6.06
N GLU A 122 -23.10 -29.75 -7.39
CA GLU A 122 -21.90 -29.84 -8.23
C GLU A 122 -21.07 -28.56 -8.30
N GLN A 123 -21.62 -27.42 -7.87
CA GLN A 123 -20.92 -26.11 -7.81
C GLN A 123 -20.37 -25.78 -6.43
N ILE A 124 -20.65 -26.64 -5.43
CA ILE A 124 -20.18 -26.44 -4.06
C ILE A 124 -18.93 -27.28 -3.82
N ASN A 125 -17.82 -26.62 -3.57
CA ASN A 125 -16.57 -27.28 -3.21
C ASN A 125 -16.27 -27.01 -1.74
N VAL A 126 -16.13 -28.09 -0.94
CA VAL A 126 -15.75 -27.95 0.47
C VAL A 126 -14.24 -28.21 0.58
N LEU A 127 -13.57 -27.28 1.21
CA LEU A 127 -12.12 -27.24 1.30
C LEU A 127 -11.70 -27.02 2.74
N HIS A 128 -10.64 -27.67 3.19
CA HIS A 128 -9.91 -27.21 4.39
C HIS A 128 -9.17 -25.91 4.04
N ARG A 129 -9.53 -24.84 4.72
CA ARG A 129 -8.92 -23.53 4.50
C ARG A 129 -8.46 -22.94 5.84
N GLU A 130 -7.21 -23.19 6.18
CA GLU A 130 -6.57 -22.63 7.37
C GLU A 130 -6.19 -21.17 7.10
N THR A 131 -7.05 -20.24 7.47
CA THR A 131 -6.87 -18.80 7.22
C THR A 131 -5.83 -18.18 8.14
N GLU A 132 -5.50 -18.82 9.26
CA GLU A 132 -4.55 -18.34 10.27
C GLU A 132 -3.24 -19.16 10.29
N ALA A 133 -3.00 -19.97 9.26
CA ALA A 133 -1.81 -20.83 9.19
C ALA A 133 -0.48 -20.05 9.20
N GLU A 134 -0.45 -18.82 8.67
CA GLU A 134 0.72 -17.93 8.78
C GLU A 134 1.02 -17.56 10.23
N GLY A 135 0.00 -17.46 11.09
CA GLY A 135 0.10 -17.28 12.52
C GLY A 135 0.36 -18.59 13.29
N LEU A 136 0.61 -19.71 12.60
CA LEU A 136 0.77 -21.06 13.17
C LEU A 136 -0.46 -21.55 13.95
N ILE A 137 -1.66 -21.10 13.57
CA ILE A 137 -2.95 -21.52 14.14
C ILE A 137 -3.71 -22.32 13.09
N TYR A 138 -4.14 -23.51 13.49
CA TYR A 138 -4.89 -24.47 12.69
C TYR A 138 -6.20 -24.78 13.42
N ASN A 139 -7.31 -24.25 12.93
CA ASN A 139 -8.62 -24.37 13.58
C ASN A 139 -9.49 -25.51 13.04
N GLY A 140 -9.08 -26.13 11.93
CA GLY A 140 -9.79 -27.23 11.28
C GLY A 140 -11.11 -26.82 10.66
N GLU A 141 -11.31 -25.55 10.37
CA GLU A 141 -12.51 -25.07 9.69
C GLU A 141 -12.58 -25.62 8.26
N LEU A 142 -13.80 -25.87 7.83
CA LEU A 142 -14.13 -26.12 6.45
C LEU A 142 -14.72 -24.85 5.83
N SER A 143 -14.43 -24.68 4.56
CA SER A 143 -14.93 -23.57 3.75
C SER A 143 -15.69 -24.14 2.57
N ALA A 144 -17.02 -23.99 2.55
CA ALA A 144 -17.82 -24.30 1.37
C ALA A 144 -17.72 -23.13 0.39
N SER A 145 -17.17 -23.36 -0.79
CA SER A 145 -16.97 -22.34 -1.81
C SER A 145 -17.92 -22.51 -2.99
N PHE A 146 -18.43 -21.38 -3.46
CA PHE A 146 -19.23 -21.24 -4.67
C PHE A 146 -18.50 -20.36 -5.68
N ILE A 147 -18.50 -20.79 -6.94
CA ILE A 147 -18.10 -19.95 -8.07
C ILE A 147 -19.35 -19.67 -8.90
N LEU A 148 -19.75 -18.40 -8.98
CA LEU A 148 -20.93 -17.97 -9.73
C LEU A 148 -20.63 -17.96 -11.23
N GLU A 149 -21.44 -18.68 -11.99
CA GLU A 149 -21.34 -18.71 -13.45
C GLU A 149 -22.14 -17.55 -14.07
N ASP A 150 -21.56 -16.90 -15.09
CA ASP A 150 -22.23 -15.87 -15.91
C ASP A 150 -22.77 -14.69 -15.09
N LEU A 151 -22.06 -14.29 -14.01
CA LEU A 151 -22.38 -13.09 -13.26
C LEU A 151 -22.08 -11.84 -14.11
N ARG A 152 -23.00 -10.85 -14.10
CA ARG A 152 -22.89 -9.64 -14.93
C ARG A 152 -23.19 -8.39 -14.13
N PRO A 153 -22.66 -7.22 -14.52
CA PRO A 153 -23.11 -5.95 -13.97
C PRO A 153 -24.64 -5.78 -14.08
N GLY A 154 -25.27 -5.37 -12.98
CA GLY A 154 -26.72 -5.24 -12.84
C GLY A 154 -27.41 -6.44 -12.20
N ASP A 155 -26.76 -7.60 -12.12
CA ASP A 155 -27.31 -8.78 -11.45
C ASP A 155 -27.40 -8.56 -9.93
N ILE A 156 -28.43 -9.17 -9.30
CA ILE A 156 -28.56 -9.24 -7.85
C ILE A 156 -28.18 -10.65 -7.40
N ILE A 157 -27.28 -10.76 -6.46
CA ILE A 157 -26.93 -12.01 -5.78
C ILE A 157 -27.80 -12.10 -4.52
N ASP A 158 -28.58 -13.19 -4.40
CA ASP A 158 -29.52 -13.45 -3.30
C ASP A 158 -29.23 -14.84 -2.72
N TYR A 159 -28.67 -14.90 -1.50
CA TYR A 159 -28.37 -16.18 -0.88
C TYR A 159 -28.75 -16.21 0.60
N SER A 160 -29.10 -17.43 1.06
CA SER A 160 -29.36 -17.65 2.48
C SER A 160 -28.88 -19.02 2.94
N TYR A 161 -28.40 -19.05 4.18
CA TYR A 161 -27.88 -20.26 4.83
C TYR A 161 -28.09 -20.22 6.35
N THR A 162 -27.96 -21.37 6.99
CA THR A 162 -27.98 -21.51 8.44
C THR A 162 -26.74 -22.27 8.91
N ILE A 163 -26.07 -21.76 9.95
CA ILE A 163 -25.08 -22.50 10.74
C ILE A 163 -25.73 -22.91 12.05
N THR A 164 -25.78 -24.22 12.30
CA THR A 164 -26.36 -24.79 13.52
C THR A 164 -25.27 -25.40 14.38
N GLY A 165 -25.20 -25.01 15.64
CA GLY A 165 -24.22 -25.45 16.62
C GLY A 165 -23.34 -24.30 17.12
N GLN A 166 -22.53 -24.60 18.13
CA GLN A 166 -21.49 -23.74 18.67
C GLN A 166 -20.46 -24.59 19.42
N ASN A 167 -19.29 -24.02 19.69
CA ASN A 167 -18.25 -24.70 20.47
C ASN A 167 -18.80 -25.16 21.83
N PRO A 168 -18.79 -26.49 22.17
CA PRO A 168 -19.33 -26.98 23.42
C PRO A 168 -18.61 -26.43 24.65
N ALA A 169 -17.37 -25.95 24.53
CA ALA A 169 -16.65 -25.36 25.66
C ALA A 169 -17.25 -24.00 26.09
N LEU A 170 -18.07 -23.37 25.27
CA LEU A 170 -18.83 -22.17 25.65
C LEU A 170 -19.92 -22.49 26.70
N GLU A 171 -20.33 -23.76 26.78
CA GLU A 171 -21.45 -24.18 27.66
C GLU A 171 -22.70 -23.33 27.37
N ASP A 172 -23.26 -22.71 28.41
CA ASP A 172 -24.42 -21.82 28.27
C ASP A 172 -24.10 -20.37 27.93
N ASN A 173 -22.82 -20.01 27.72
CA ASN A 173 -22.43 -18.64 27.40
C ASN A 173 -22.86 -18.27 25.98
N PHE A 174 -23.56 -17.15 25.89
CA PHE A 174 -24.07 -16.60 24.64
C PHE A 174 -23.64 -15.15 24.49
N TYR A 175 -23.13 -14.84 23.33
CA TYR A 175 -22.85 -13.46 22.91
C TYR A 175 -23.02 -13.32 21.39
N GLU A 176 -23.71 -12.27 21.00
CA GLU A 176 -23.79 -11.81 19.62
C GLU A 176 -23.75 -10.30 19.55
N TYR A 177 -23.29 -9.77 18.42
CA TYR A 177 -23.40 -8.35 18.11
C TYR A 177 -23.85 -8.15 16.67
N ILE A 178 -24.45 -6.99 16.43
CA ILE A 178 -24.85 -6.53 15.12
C ILE A 178 -24.30 -5.13 14.92
N ASP A 179 -23.39 -4.99 13.93
CA ASP A 179 -22.96 -3.69 13.46
C ASP A 179 -24.06 -3.08 12.58
N LEU A 180 -24.53 -1.92 12.97
CA LEU A 180 -25.58 -1.20 12.27
C LEU A 180 -25.05 -0.33 11.13
N GLN A 181 -23.74 -0.15 11.04
CA GLN A 181 -23.06 0.64 10.02
C GLN A 181 -21.95 -0.18 9.37
N TRP A 182 -21.90 -0.12 8.04
CA TRP A 182 -20.85 -0.73 7.22
C TRP A 182 -20.01 0.34 6.52
N GLY A 183 -18.96 -0.06 5.79
CA GLY A 183 -18.18 0.85 4.95
C GLY A 183 -18.93 1.36 3.71
N THR A 184 -20.07 0.75 3.41
CA THR A 184 -20.96 1.06 2.29
C THR A 184 -22.39 1.18 2.80
N PRO A 185 -23.28 1.91 2.11
CA PRO A 185 -24.70 1.98 2.49
C PRO A 185 -25.37 0.59 2.48
N LEU A 186 -26.23 0.34 3.43
CA LEU A 186 -27.08 -0.85 3.48
C LEU A 186 -28.55 -0.44 3.53
N GLU A 187 -29.36 -0.88 2.56
CA GLU A 187 -30.74 -0.42 2.40
C GLU A 187 -31.70 -1.03 3.41
N SER A 188 -31.43 -2.26 3.88
CA SER A 188 -32.24 -2.89 4.93
C SER A 188 -31.41 -3.83 5.78
N LEU A 189 -31.49 -3.65 7.08
CA LEU A 189 -30.88 -4.54 8.08
C LEU A 189 -31.96 -5.05 9.02
N ASN A 190 -32.07 -6.38 9.13
CA ASN A 190 -32.95 -7.03 10.06
C ASN A 190 -32.17 -7.96 10.98
N TYR A 191 -32.54 -7.96 12.24
CA TYR A 191 -32.04 -8.93 13.20
C TYR A 191 -33.15 -9.44 14.12
N SER A 192 -33.17 -10.74 14.36
CA SER A 192 -34.13 -11.37 15.28
C SER A 192 -33.44 -12.43 16.12
N LEU A 193 -33.70 -12.42 17.44
CA LEU A 193 -33.23 -13.44 18.39
C LEU A 193 -34.43 -14.10 19.06
N LEU A 194 -34.54 -15.42 18.95
CA LEU A 194 -35.39 -16.24 19.78
C LEU A 194 -34.64 -16.69 21.02
N TRP A 195 -35.13 -16.28 22.20
CA TRP A 195 -34.45 -16.50 23.48
C TRP A 195 -35.37 -17.14 24.51
N PRO A 196 -34.92 -18.16 25.30
CA PRO A 196 -35.76 -18.78 26.37
C PRO A 196 -36.20 -17.76 27.41
N ASN A 197 -37.47 -17.80 27.81
CA ASN A 197 -38.03 -16.85 28.78
C ASN A 197 -37.40 -16.93 30.15
N GLU A 198 -36.91 -18.10 30.55
CA GLU A 198 -36.28 -18.37 31.86
C GLU A 198 -34.83 -17.88 31.96
N LYS A 199 -34.18 -17.58 30.82
CA LYS A 199 -32.78 -17.10 30.78
C LYS A 199 -32.76 -15.58 30.61
N SER A 200 -31.85 -14.94 31.38
CA SER A 200 -31.58 -13.50 31.23
C SER A 200 -30.85 -13.24 29.91
N ILE A 201 -31.11 -12.09 29.29
CA ILE A 201 -30.36 -11.55 28.18
C ILE A 201 -30.21 -10.03 28.39
N TYR A 202 -29.00 -9.55 28.26
CA TYR A 202 -28.63 -8.15 28.41
C TYR A 202 -28.31 -7.56 27.05
N ILE A 203 -28.91 -6.41 26.79
CA ILE A 203 -28.76 -5.71 25.51
C ILE A 203 -28.02 -4.41 25.75
N GLN A 204 -26.89 -4.24 25.07
CA GLN A 204 -26.10 -3.02 25.11
C GLN A 204 -26.12 -2.35 23.74
N LYS A 205 -26.39 -1.04 23.74
CA LYS A 205 -26.35 -0.19 22.56
C LYS A 205 -25.10 0.67 22.64
N THR A 206 -24.31 0.66 21.57
CA THR A 206 -23.10 1.47 21.44
C THR A 206 -23.28 2.40 20.26
N ASN A 207 -23.11 3.70 20.48
CA ASN A 207 -23.24 4.77 19.46
C ASN A 207 -24.59 4.76 18.69
N THR A 208 -25.67 4.32 19.32
CA THR A 208 -26.99 4.25 18.69
C THR A 208 -28.13 4.31 19.72
N ASP A 209 -29.25 4.90 19.32
CA ASP A 209 -30.51 4.88 20.07
C ASP A 209 -31.59 4.01 19.39
N ILE A 210 -31.19 3.10 18.49
CA ILE A 210 -32.12 2.27 17.74
C ILE A 210 -33.15 1.60 18.64
N GLU A 211 -34.39 1.58 18.19
CA GLU A 211 -35.48 0.88 18.90
C GLU A 211 -35.37 -0.63 18.73
N ILE A 212 -35.55 -1.34 19.81
CA ILE A 212 -35.53 -2.81 19.86
C ILE A 212 -36.88 -3.25 20.39
N SER A 213 -37.61 -4.04 19.60
CA SER A 213 -38.92 -4.58 19.98
C SER A 213 -38.77 -5.97 20.61
N GLU A 214 -39.55 -6.23 21.63
CA GLU A 214 -39.62 -7.55 22.28
C GLU A 214 -41.05 -8.04 22.25
N THR A 215 -41.25 -9.27 21.80
CA THR A 215 -42.54 -9.99 21.86
C THR A 215 -42.34 -11.33 22.54
N SER A 216 -43.23 -11.69 23.46
CA SER A 216 -43.10 -12.93 24.24
C SER A 216 -44.21 -13.89 23.90
N THR A 217 -43.89 -15.16 23.82
CA THR A 217 -44.79 -16.30 23.80
C THR A 217 -44.76 -17.01 25.16
N GLN A 218 -45.37 -18.17 25.26
CA GLN A 218 -45.33 -18.96 26.50
C GLN A 218 -43.92 -19.50 26.79
N ASP A 219 -43.16 -19.88 25.77
CA ASP A 219 -41.92 -20.62 25.88
C ASP A 219 -40.68 -19.73 25.61
N TYR A 220 -40.78 -18.69 24.77
CA TYR A 220 -39.67 -17.85 24.38
C TYR A 220 -40.07 -16.41 24.14
N LYS A 221 -39.13 -15.52 24.19
CA LYS A 221 -39.22 -14.15 23.71
C LYS A 221 -38.50 -13.99 22.39
N ARG A 222 -39.02 -13.13 21.53
CA ARG A 222 -38.36 -12.69 20.29
C ARG A 222 -37.94 -11.24 20.44
N ILE A 223 -36.66 -10.99 20.24
CA ILE A 223 -36.05 -9.65 20.23
C ILE A 223 -35.82 -9.30 18.77
N ASN A 224 -36.37 -8.20 18.30
CA ASN A 224 -36.21 -7.76 16.91
C ASN A 224 -35.62 -6.37 16.84
N LEU A 225 -34.75 -6.20 15.86
CA LEU A 225 -34.18 -4.94 15.44
C LEU A 225 -34.35 -4.82 13.94
N GLN A 226 -34.78 -3.67 13.49
CA GLN A 226 -34.92 -3.35 12.06
C GLN A 226 -34.36 -1.95 11.80
N LEU A 227 -33.64 -1.81 10.70
CA LEU A 227 -33.13 -0.56 10.21
C LEU A 227 -33.39 -0.48 8.72
N ASP A 228 -34.19 0.52 8.30
CA ASP A 228 -34.62 0.67 6.90
C ASP A 228 -33.50 1.27 6.01
N TYR A 229 -32.51 1.89 6.62
CA TYR A 229 -31.34 2.42 5.93
C TYR A 229 -30.18 2.65 6.90
N SER A 230 -28.99 2.26 6.49
CA SER A 230 -27.74 2.51 7.22
C SER A 230 -26.82 3.42 6.43
N GLU A 231 -26.47 4.56 7.02
CA GLU A 231 -25.41 5.43 6.48
C GLU A 231 -24.04 4.74 6.54
N PRO A 232 -23.23 4.87 5.50
CA PRO A 232 -21.90 4.30 5.50
C PRO A 232 -21.00 4.98 6.52
N LEU A 233 -20.14 4.21 7.16
CA LEU A 233 -19.09 4.70 8.04
C LEU A 233 -17.73 4.34 7.46
N THR A 234 -17.03 5.33 6.94
CA THR A 234 -15.63 5.20 6.51
C THR A 234 -14.70 5.82 7.51
N LEU A 235 -13.68 5.08 7.92
CA LEU A 235 -12.64 5.60 8.79
C LEU A 235 -11.44 6.05 7.93
N ASP A 236 -10.78 7.10 8.36
CA ASP A 236 -9.54 7.54 7.72
C ASP A 236 -8.45 6.48 7.87
N SER A 237 -7.50 6.46 6.96
CA SER A 237 -6.30 5.62 7.09
C SER A 237 -5.54 6.00 8.37
N GLN A 238 -4.87 5.03 8.99
CA GLN A 238 -4.14 5.25 10.25
C GLN A 238 -5.04 5.78 11.40
N THR A 239 -6.30 5.37 11.45
CA THR A 239 -7.14 5.53 12.63
C THR A 239 -6.69 4.53 13.69
N PRO A 240 -6.61 4.92 14.98
CA PRO A 240 -6.31 4.00 16.05
C PRO A 240 -7.30 2.84 16.05
N TYR A 241 -6.79 1.65 16.23
CA TYR A 241 -7.60 0.44 16.14
C TYR A 241 -8.69 0.37 17.24
N GLU A 242 -8.39 0.95 18.39
CA GLU A 242 -9.30 1.09 19.53
C GLU A 242 -10.45 2.08 19.28
N TYR A 243 -10.32 2.97 18.29
CA TYR A 243 -11.37 3.91 17.95
C TYR A 243 -12.46 3.22 17.11
N ASN A 244 -13.57 2.91 17.74
CA ASN A 244 -14.73 2.31 17.08
C ASN A 244 -15.98 3.19 17.24
N PRO A 245 -16.27 4.08 16.29
CA PRO A 245 -17.46 4.93 16.30
C PRO A 245 -18.70 4.23 15.75
N ARG A 246 -18.61 2.94 15.35
CA ARG A 246 -19.72 2.21 14.74
C ARG A 246 -20.91 2.10 15.69
N ALA A 247 -22.09 2.34 15.13
CA ALA A 247 -23.31 1.99 15.80
C ALA A 247 -23.45 0.46 15.88
N ARG A 248 -23.65 -0.06 17.11
CA ARG A 248 -23.69 -1.50 17.40
C ARG A 248 -24.73 -1.84 18.44
N VAL A 249 -25.33 -3.01 18.31
CA VAL A 249 -26.13 -3.65 19.35
C VAL A 249 -25.46 -4.97 19.74
N SER A 250 -25.17 -5.14 21.00
CA SER A 250 -24.62 -6.36 21.58
C SER A 250 -25.63 -7.04 22.49
N LEU A 251 -25.70 -8.36 22.41
CA LEU A 251 -26.58 -9.19 23.22
C LEU A 251 -25.74 -10.27 23.93
N SER A 252 -25.84 -10.31 25.25
CA SER A 252 -25.09 -11.28 26.08
C SER A 252 -25.97 -11.81 27.18
N ASN A 253 -25.80 -13.07 27.57
CA ASN A 253 -26.40 -13.60 28.80
C ASN A 253 -25.56 -13.32 30.03
N ASN A 254 -24.40 -12.68 29.87
CA ASN A 254 -23.52 -12.23 30.94
C ASN A 254 -23.50 -10.71 31.05
N ASN A 255 -23.54 -10.18 32.27
CA ASN A 255 -23.42 -8.74 32.54
C ASN A 255 -22.28 -8.40 33.55
N GLU A 256 -21.60 -9.41 34.06
CA GLU A 256 -20.50 -9.27 35.04
C GLU A 256 -19.29 -10.09 34.60
N TRP A 257 -18.09 -9.52 34.71
CA TRP A 257 -16.84 -10.23 34.41
C TRP A 257 -16.60 -11.43 35.31
N ALA A 258 -17.17 -11.42 36.52
CA ALA A 258 -17.11 -12.55 37.43
C ALA A 258 -17.64 -13.86 36.79
N ASN A 259 -18.71 -13.78 35.97
CA ASN A 259 -19.27 -14.93 35.27
C ASN A 259 -18.27 -15.56 34.30
N ILE A 260 -17.49 -14.70 33.60
CA ILE A 260 -16.42 -15.18 32.72
C ILE A 260 -15.26 -15.77 33.48
N VAL A 261 -14.91 -15.19 34.66
CA VAL A 261 -13.90 -15.78 35.55
C VAL A 261 -14.33 -17.15 36.03
N ASP A 262 -15.58 -17.29 36.53
CA ASP A 262 -16.11 -18.56 37.03
C ASP A 262 -16.14 -19.65 35.95
N TRP A 263 -16.41 -19.30 34.72
CA TRP A 263 -16.35 -20.20 33.57
C TRP A 263 -14.90 -20.55 33.17
N ALA A 264 -13.98 -19.58 33.13
CA ALA A 264 -12.62 -19.77 32.60
C ALA A 264 -11.66 -20.41 33.63
N LEU A 265 -11.81 -20.08 34.91
CA LEU A 265 -10.91 -20.53 36.00
C LEU A 265 -10.74 -22.06 36.07
N PRO A 266 -11.80 -22.88 35.98
CA PRO A 266 -11.66 -24.35 35.93
C PRO A 266 -10.84 -24.88 34.77
N LEU A 267 -10.78 -24.15 33.64
CA LEU A 267 -9.99 -24.55 32.47
C LEU A 267 -8.48 -24.52 32.76
N TYR A 268 -8.05 -23.70 33.71
CA TYR A 268 -6.65 -23.53 34.14
C TYR A 268 -6.38 -24.17 35.50
N ALA A 269 -7.09 -25.24 35.82
CA ALA A 269 -6.84 -25.96 37.07
C ALA A 269 -5.40 -26.50 37.14
N LEU A 270 -4.77 -26.36 38.32
CA LEU A 270 -3.43 -26.89 38.60
C LEU A 270 -3.40 -28.43 38.56
N ASP A 271 -2.40 -28.99 37.87
CA ASP A 271 -2.11 -30.43 37.92
C ASP A 271 -1.08 -30.71 39.02
N THR A 272 -1.57 -31.04 40.17
CA THR A 272 -0.75 -31.28 41.36
C THR A 272 0.05 -32.58 41.32
N ASP A 273 -0.33 -33.52 40.45
CA ASP A 273 0.17 -34.89 40.47
C ASP A 273 1.14 -35.20 39.31
N THR A 274 1.45 -34.26 38.42
CA THR A 274 2.35 -34.47 37.29
C THR A 274 3.83 -34.52 37.68
N PRO A 275 4.49 -35.67 37.70
CA PRO A 275 5.93 -35.78 38.06
C PRO A 275 6.84 -35.29 36.92
N LEU A 276 6.28 -34.99 35.74
CA LEU A 276 7.01 -34.49 34.57
C LEU A 276 7.67 -33.13 34.81
N LEU A 277 7.16 -32.35 35.76
CA LEU A 277 7.70 -31.03 36.13
C LEU A 277 8.89 -31.12 37.08
N ASP A 278 9.05 -32.21 37.83
CA ASP A 278 10.07 -32.35 38.87
C ASP A 278 11.51 -32.12 38.37
N PRO A 279 11.95 -32.68 37.22
CA PRO A 279 13.28 -32.44 36.71
C PRO A 279 13.51 -30.95 36.38
N ILE A 280 12.49 -30.27 35.83
CA ILE A 280 12.54 -28.86 35.43
C ILE A 280 12.66 -27.98 36.68
N ILE A 281 11.81 -28.20 37.68
CA ILE A 281 11.81 -27.47 38.95
C ILE A 281 13.13 -27.66 39.69
N LYS A 282 13.66 -28.89 39.70
CA LYS A 282 14.94 -29.19 40.35
C LYS A 282 16.08 -28.43 39.67
N ASP A 283 16.13 -28.40 38.35
CA ASP A 283 17.15 -27.68 37.58
C ASP A 283 17.08 -26.18 37.86
N ILE A 284 15.87 -25.58 37.78
CA ILE A 284 15.63 -24.17 38.08
C ILE A 284 16.12 -23.81 39.49
N ARG A 285 15.72 -24.56 40.50
CA ARG A 285 16.13 -24.33 41.93
C ARG A 285 17.63 -24.50 42.16
N GLN A 286 18.30 -25.39 41.40
CA GLN A 286 19.74 -25.58 41.50
C GLN A 286 20.54 -24.44 40.91
N LYS A 287 20.04 -23.85 39.83
CA LYS A 287 20.75 -22.81 39.12
C LYS A 287 20.44 -21.39 39.61
N HIS A 288 19.27 -21.18 40.19
CA HIS A 288 18.74 -19.89 40.56
C HIS A 288 18.33 -19.84 42.01
N SER A 289 18.89 -18.87 42.76
CA SER A 289 18.66 -18.73 44.18
C SER A 289 17.54 -17.76 44.55
N SER A 290 17.33 -16.71 43.74
CA SER A 290 16.26 -15.75 44.00
C SER A 290 14.94 -16.18 43.37
N ILE A 291 13.81 -15.81 43.96
CA ILE A 291 12.47 -16.09 43.44
C ILE A 291 12.28 -15.44 42.09
N LYS A 292 12.80 -14.21 41.87
CA LYS A 292 12.73 -13.51 40.58
C LYS A 292 13.48 -14.27 39.47
N ASP A 293 14.70 -14.77 39.77
CA ASP A 293 15.47 -15.53 38.78
C ASP A 293 14.81 -16.88 38.49
N GLN A 294 14.18 -17.51 39.49
CA GLN A 294 13.43 -18.75 39.27
C GLN A 294 12.20 -18.53 38.41
N ALA A 295 11.48 -17.40 38.59
CA ALA A 295 10.36 -17.03 37.73
C ALA A 295 10.79 -16.74 36.31
N SER A 296 11.90 -15.97 36.09
CA SER A 296 12.50 -15.75 34.78
C SER A 296 12.88 -17.07 34.12
N ALA A 297 13.55 -17.96 34.84
CA ALA A 297 13.98 -19.26 34.33
C ALA A 297 12.79 -20.17 33.95
N ALA A 298 11.70 -20.12 34.69
CA ALA A 298 10.47 -20.85 34.36
C ALA A 298 9.82 -20.29 33.09
N LEU A 299 9.76 -18.97 32.96
CA LEU A 299 9.25 -18.29 31.75
C LEU A 299 10.10 -18.67 30.52
N HIS A 300 11.42 -18.49 30.60
CA HIS A 300 12.35 -18.81 29.51
C HIS A 300 12.30 -20.30 29.14
N TYR A 301 12.15 -21.19 30.16
CA TYR A 301 12.00 -22.61 29.86
C TYR A 301 10.80 -22.86 28.94
N VAL A 302 9.62 -22.25 29.22
CA VAL A 302 8.43 -22.44 28.38
C VAL A 302 8.60 -21.75 27.04
N GLN A 303 9.17 -20.56 26.98
CA GLN A 303 9.41 -19.82 25.75
C GLN A 303 10.32 -20.58 24.79
N ASP A 304 11.46 -21.09 25.26
CA ASP A 304 12.52 -21.68 24.46
C ASP A 304 12.32 -23.15 24.12
N ASN A 305 11.65 -23.92 25.02
CA ASN A 305 11.50 -25.36 24.85
C ASN A 305 10.14 -25.80 24.31
N ILE A 306 9.12 -24.92 24.33
CA ILE A 306 7.80 -25.18 23.81
C ILE A 306 7.50 -24.26 22.65
N ARG A 307 7.56 -24.79 21.44
CA ARG A 307 7.27 -24.05 20.22
C ARG A 307 5.80 -23.59 20.20
N TYR A 308 5.55 -22.37 19.73
CA TYR A 308 4.18 -21.90 19.50
C TYR A 308 3.56 -22.63 18.31
N LEU A 309 2.43 -23.27 18.54
CA LEU A 309 1.59 -23.92 17.53
C LEU A 309 0.19 -24.11 18.09
N GLY A 310 -0.78 -23.44 17.51
CA GLY A 310 -2.21 -23.58 17.82
C GLY A 310 -2.83 -24.72 17.00
N LEU A 311 -3.16 -25.83 17.66
CA LEU A 311 -4.04 -26.85 17.09
C LEU A 311 -5.41 -26.70 17.75
N GLU A 312 -6.19 -25.73 17.30
CA GLU A 312 -7.45 -25.30 17.91
C GLU A 312 -8.65 -26.09 17.41
N LEU A 313 -8.46 -27.39 17.16
CA LEU A 313 -9.49 -28.28 16.66
C LEU A 313 -10.58 -28.54 17.73
N GLY A 314 -11.83 -28.37 17.35
CA GLY A 314 -12.97 -28.60 18.25
C GLY A 314 -12.97 -27.64 19.44
N ASN A 315 -13.08 -28.15 20.67
CA ASN A 315 -13.10 -27.33 21.89
C ASN A 315 -11.74 -26.73 22.26
N HIS A 316 -10.65 -27.12 21.59
CA HIS A 316 -9.30 -26.63 21.90
C HIS A 316 -9.08 -25.17 21.49
N SER A 317 -9.99 -24.56 20.75
CA SER A 317 -9.97 -23.11 20.57
C SER A 317 -10.14 -22.34 21.89
N LEU A 318 -10.76 -22.94 22.89
CA LEU A 318 -11.01 -22.35 24.21
C LEU A 318 -10.34 -23.10 25.38
N VAL A 319 -10.20 -24.44 25.26
CA VAL A 319 -9.68 -25.30 26.32
C VAL A 319 -8.17 -25.53 26.15
N PRO A 320 -7.35 -25.25 27.19
CA PRO A 320 -5.91 -25.53 27.15
C PRO A 320 -5.59 -27.01 26.90
N ALA A 321 -4.53 -27.26 26.12
CA ALA A 321 -3.93 -28.57 26.06
C ALA A 321 -3.35 -28.94 27.47
N ASN A 322 -3.45 -30.21 27.88
CA ASN A 322 -2.89 -30.63 29.14
C ASN A 322 -1.35 -30.59 29.16
N ILE A 323 -0.77 -30.43 30.34
CA ILE A 323 0.67 -30.23 30.57
C ILE A 323 1.49 -31.39 29.97
N ALA A 324 1.06 -32.65 30.16
CA ALA A 324 1.77 -33.80 29.66
C ALA A 324 1.88 -33.78 28.14
N SER A 325 0.77 -33.46 27.47
CA SER A 325 0.74 -33.32 25.99
C SER A 325 1.64 -32.19 25.49
N THR A 326 1.62 -31.03 26.19
CA THR A 326 2.46 -29.85 25.82
C THR A 326 3.94 -30.17 25.97
N LEU A 327 4.34 -30.82 27.05
CA LEU A 327 5.73 -31.23 27.29
C LEU A 327 6.21 -32.31 26.33
N GLU A 328 5.38 -33.34 26.07
CA GLU A 328 5.73 -34.47 25.19
C GLU A 328 5.90 -33.99 23.76
N LYS A 329 4.95 -33.22 23.25
CA LYS A 329 4.94 -32.74 21.88
C LYS A 329 5.88 -31.54 21.64
N ARG A 330 6.30 -30.84 22.70
CA ARG A 330 7.12 -29.63 22.66
C ARG A 330 6.51 -28.52 21.81
N TYR A 331 5.19 -28.45 21.76
CA TYR A 331 4.45 -27.31 21.23
C TYR A 331 3.15 -27.09 21.99
N GLY A 332 2.64 -25.87 21.92
CA GLY A 332 1.36 -25.48 22.48
C GLY A 332 1.00 -24.06 22.03
N ASP A 333 -0.28 -23.76 22.06
CA ASP A 333 -0.81 -22.42 21.87
C ASP A 333 -0.64 -21.55 23.14
N CYS A 334 -1.18 -20.32 23.14
CA CYS A 334 -1.15 -19.44 24.30
C CYS A 334 -1.71 -20.11 25.56
N LYS A 335 -2.81 -20.88 25.43
CA LYS A 335 -3.50 -21.57 26.54
C LYS A 335 -2.63 -22.66 27.12
N GLY A 336 -2.09 -23.55 26.30
CA GLY A 336 -1.25 -24.67 26.73
C GLY A 336 0.07 -24.23 27.33
N LYS A 337 0.72 -23.19 26.75
CA LYS A 337 1.96 -22.60 27.28
C LYS A 337 1.72 -21.89 28.62
N THR A 338 0.60 -21.15 28.73
CA THR A 338 0.20 -20.47 29.97
C THR A 338 -0.11 -21.48 31.10
N LEU A 339 -0.83 -22.57 30.82
CA LEU A 339 -1.12 -23.59 31.79
C LEU A 339 0.17 -24.28 32.28
N LEU A 340 1.12 -24.56 31.39
CA LEU A 340 2.43 -25.11 31.77
C LEU A 340 3.20 -24.14 32.65
N LEU A 341 3.30 -22.87 32.29
CA LEU A 341 4.01 -21.87 33.09
C LEU A 341 3.34 -21.67 34.47
N LEU A 342 2.01 -21.63 34.53
CA LEU A 342 1.25 -21.55 35.79
C LEU A 342 1.65 -22.67 36.77
N ASN A 343 1.74 -23.90 36.26
CA ASN A 343 2.09 -25.07 37.11
C ASN A 343 3.59 -25.05 37.50
N LEU A 344 4.49 -24.53 36.65
CA LEU A 344 5.89 -24.34 37.06
C LEU A 344 6.00 -23.29 38.16
N LEU A 345 5.30 -22.17 38.08
CA LEU A 345 5.32 -21.11 39.08
C LEU A 345 4.70 -21.57 40.40
N ASP A 346 3.58 -22.30 40.36
CA ASP A 346 2.97 -22.91 41.55
C ASP A 346 3.95 -23.84 42.29
N ARG A 347 4.62 -24.78 41.54
CA ARG A 347 5.65 -25.68 42.08
C ARG A 347 6.88 -24.93 42.63
N LEU A 348 7.14 -23.70 42.17
CA LEU A 348 8.18 -22.79 42.72
C LEU A 348 7.68 -21.97 43.90
N ASN A 349 6.42 -22.11 44.34
CA ASN A 349 5.70 -21.31 45.32
C ASN A 349 5.59 -19.83 44.98
N ILE A 350 5.34 -19.53 43.69
CA ILE A 350 5.14 -18.19 43.18
C ILE A 350 3.65 -17.98 42.91
N GLU A 351 3.02 -17.04 43.61
CA GLU A 351 1.63 -16.67 43.39
C GLU A 351 1.44 -16.15 41.96
N SER A 352 0.60 -16.82 41.16
CA SER A 352 0.34 -16.40 39.78
C SER A 352 -1.05 -16.82 39.33
N TYR A 353 -1.59 -16.11 38.35
CA TYR A 353 -2.91 -16.34 37.79
C TYR A 353 -2.88 -16.16 36.30
N PRO A 354 -3.65 -16.95 35.50
CA PRO A 354 -3.89 -16.65 34.10
C PRO A 354 -4.62 -15.33 33.96
N ALA A 355 -4.37 -14.64 32.87
CA ALA A 355 -5.02 -13.39 32.55
C ALA A 355 -5.42 -13.37 31.05
N LEU A 356 -6.69 -13.19 30.79
CA LEU A 356 -7.24 -13.09 29.47
C LEU A 356 -7.06 -11.65 28.97
N VAL A 357 -6.53 -11.48 27.76
CA VAL A 357 -6.23 -10.18 27.15
C VAL A 357 -6.64 -10.18 25.67
N ASN A 358 -6.61 -9.02 25.05
CA ASN A 358 -6.70 -8.91 23.60
C ASN A 358 -5.38 -8.33 23.05
N ASN A 359 -4.63 -9.13 22.31
CA ASN A 359 -3.32 -8.73 21.80
C ASN A 359 -3.39 -7.88 20.52
N ASN A 360 -4.59 -7.73 19.94
CA ASN A 360 -4.80 -6.86 18.78
C ASN A 360 -5.18 -5.42 19.20
N TYR A 361 -5.62 -5.24 20.46
CA TYR A 361 -6.22 -3.98 20.89
C TYR A 361 -5.76 -3.59 22.27
N ILE A 362 -5.32 -2.36 22.41
CA ILE A 362 -5.25 -1.68 23.71
C ILE A 362 -6.63 -1.07 23.97
N THR A 363 -7.61 -1.87 24.44
CA THR A 363 -8.99 -1.40 24.51
C THR A 363 -9.59 -1.47 25.91
N THR A 364 -10.58 -0.64 26.10
CA THR A 364 -11.57 -0.77 27.17
C THR A 364 -12.69 -1.70 26.70
N PHE A 365 -12.80 -2.89 27.29
CA PHE A 365 -13.78 -3.91 26.88
C PHE A 365 -15.23 -3.57 27.26
N ASN A 366 -15.44 -2.61 28.17
CA ASN A 366 -16.77 -2.30 28.69
C ASN A 366 -17.72 -1.67 27.65
N ALA A 367 -17.19 -1.11 26.57
CA ALA A 367 -18.02 -0.46 25.55
C ALA A 367 -18.99 -1.40 24.84
N ASP A 368 -18.59 -2.68 24.66
CA ASP A 368 -19.39 -3.67 23.89
C ASP A 368 -20.03 -4.75 24.80
N GLY A 369 -19.97 -4.60 26.12
CA GLY A 369 -20.55 -5.56 27.06
C GLY A 369 -19.64 -6.74 27.41
N VAL A 370 -20.06 -7.49 28.42
CA VAL A 370 -19.34 -8.64 28.98
C VAL A 370 -19.45 -9.85 28.04
N ARG A 371 -18.31 -10.38 27.59
CA ARG A 371 -18.26 -11.48 26.63
C ARG A 371 -16.93 -12.23 26.66
N ILE A 372 -16.95 -13.52 26.38
CA ILE A 372 -15.74 -14.34 26.23
C ILE A 372 -14.93 -13.88 25.01
N SER A 373 -15.60 -13.57 23.91
CA SER A 373 -14.96 -13.13 22.65
C SER A 373 -14.30 -11.75 22.70
N ALA A 374 -14.30 -11.08 23.86
CA ALA A 374 -13.49 -9.90 24.09
C ALA A 374 -11.98 -10.23 24.07
N PHE A 375 -11.63 -11.45 24.40
CA PHE A 375 -10.26 -11.91 24.56
C PHE A 375 -9.86 -12.86 23.44
N ASN A 376 -8.64 -12.69 22.93
CA ASN A 376 -8.06 -13.57 21.92
C ASN A 376 -6.70 -14.16 22.35
N HIS A 377 -6.23 -13.79 23.54
CA HIS A 377 -4.95 -14.22 24.05
C HIS A 377 -4.99 -14.43 25.57
N VAL A 378 -4.08 -15.25 26.08
CA VAL A 378 -3.91 -15.50 27.51
C VAL A 378 -2.43 -15.52 27.88
N LEU A 379 -2.12 -14.87 28.98
CA LEU A 379 -0.79 -14.80 29.57
C LEU A 379 -0.93 -15.00 31.11
N LEU A 380 0.14 -14.79 31.87
CA LEU A 380 0.11 -14.87 33.30
C LEU A 380 0.39 -13.53 33.98
N THR A 381 -0.21 -13.32 35.14
CA THR A 381 0.29 -12.34 36.09
C THR A 381 0.87 -13.07 37.31
N ALA A 382 2.05 -12.62 37.78
CA ALA A 382 2.74 -13.20 38.93
C ALA A 382 3.04 -12.12 39.98
N PHE A 383 2.97 -12.47 41.27
CA PHE A 383 3.23 -11.54 42.37
C PHE A 383 4.50 -12.00 43.12
N ILE A 384 5.55 -11.17 43.07
CA ILE A 384 6.86 -11.45 43.61
C ILE A 384 7.33 -10.24 44.41
N ASP A 385 7.63 -10.44 45.72
CA ASP A 385 8.08 -9.39 46.64
C ASP A 385 7.13 -8.17 46.71
N GLY A 386 5.82 -8.42 46.53
CA GLY A 386 4.78 -7.38 46.51
C GLY A 386 4.64 -6.60 45.22
N GLN A 387 5.40 -6.96 44.18
CA GLN A 387 5.32 -6.41 42.84
C GLN A 387 4.58 -7.37 41.92
N GLN A 388 3.72 -6.82 41.03
CA GLN A 388 3.03 -7.56 39.97
C GLN A 388 3.88 -7.57 38.69
N TYR A 389 4.01 -8.72 38.08
CA TYR A 389 4.66 -8.93 36.78
C TYR A 389 3.69 -9.56 35.82
N TRP A 390 3.78 -9.18 34.54
CA TRP A 390 3.07 -9.80 33.44
C TRP A 390 4.03 -10.69 32.66
N LEU A 391 3.65 -11.93 32.37
CA LEU A 391 4.52 -12.95 31.81
C LEU A 391 3.83 -13.62 30.64
N ASP A 392 4.30 -13.38 29.44
CA ASP A 392 3.75 -14.01 28.24
C ASP A 392 4.65 -15.16 27.77
N PRO A 393 4.23 -16.43 27.97
CA PRO A 393 5.02 -17.58 27.57
C PRO A 393 5.06 -17.78 26.04
N THR A 394 4.32 -17.00 25.26
CA THR A 394 4.28 -17.11 23.78
C THR A 394 5.35 -16.28 23.09
N ILE A 395 5.87 -15.26 23.77
CA ILE A 395 7.00 -14.48 23.29
C ILE A 395 8.25 -15.37 23.34
N ASN A 396 8.93 -15.55 22.22
CA ASN A 396 10.13 -16.38 22.17
C ASN A 396 11.40 -15.55 22.42
N ASN A 397 12.44 -16.24 22.94
CA ASN A 397 13.81 -15.74 22.97
C ASN A 397 14.01 -14.47 23.81
N GLN A 398 13.26 -14.31 24.90
CA GLN A 398 13.55 -13.31 25.91
C GLN A 398 14.66 -13.83 26.85
N GLU A 399 15.72 -13.04 27.04
CA GLU A 399 16.85 -13.41 27.89
C GLU A 399 17.00 -12.47 29.11
N THR A 400 16.17 -11.44 29.19
CA THR A 400 16.25 -10.45 30.26
C THR A 400 15.61 -10.98 31.55
N ASN A 401 16.08 -10.47 32.70
CA ASN A 401 15.43 -10.75 33.97
C ASN A 401 14.08 -10.01 34.08
N LEU A 402 13.25 -10.40 35.09
CA LEU A 402 11.90 -9.83 35.25
C LEU A 402 11.85 -8.31 35.36
N ASP A 403 12.84 -7.69 35.97
CA ASP A 403 12.87 -6.22 36.16
C ASP A 403 13.13 -5.45 34.87
N LYS A 404 13.63 -6.14 33.82
CA LYS A 404 13.93 -5.59 32.49
C LYS A 404 13.12 -6.26 31.38
N LEU A 405 12.28 -7.21 31.75
CA LEU A 405 11.47 -7.97 30.79
C LEU A 405 10.53 -7.03 30.04
N TYR A 406 10.62 -7.05 28.71
CA TYR A 406 9.62 -6.38 27.88
C TYR A 406 8.34 -7.21 27.81
N GLN A 407 7.25 -6.62 28.22
CA GLN A 407 5.91 -7.17 28.04
C GLN A 407 5.05 -6.14 27.30
N PRO A 408 4.46 -6.50 26.14
CA PRO A 408 3.51 -5.63 25.46
C PRO A 408 2.36 -5.23 26.39
N ASP A 409 1.96 -3.98 26.30
CA ASP A 409 0.76 -3.50 26.97
C ASP A 409 -0.47 -3.88 26.12
N TYR A 410 -1.30 -4.75 26.66
CA TYR A 410 -2.56 -5.13 26.04
C TYR A 410 -3.77 -4.38 26.64
N GLY A 411 -3.54 -3.32 27.43
CA GLY A 411 -4.58 -2.52 28.07
C GLY A 411 -5.25 -3.24 29.25
N GLU A 412 -6.52 -3.55 29.13
CA GLU A 412 -7.27 -4.25 30.18
C GLU A 412 -7.09 -5.77 30.10
N ALA A 413 -6.90 -6.41 31.25
CA ALA A 413 -6.80 -7.85 31.40
C ALA A 413 -7.87 -8.38 32.37
N LEU A 414 -8.46 -9.53 32.10
CA LEU A 414 -9.29 -10.25 33.04
C LEU A 414 -8.45 -11.31 33.75
N VAL A 415 -8.02 -11.01 34.96
CA VAL A 415 -7.24 -11.94 35.79
C VAL A 415 -8.15 -13.04 36.31
N LEU A 416 -7.82 -14.30 36.02
CA LEU A 416 -8.58 -15.47 36.47
C LEU A 416 -8.20 -15.83 37.91
N LYS A 417 -8.63 -14.99 38.85
CA LYS A 417 -8.44 -15.16 40.28
C LYS A 417 -9.80 -15.35 40.92
N PRO A 418 -9.95 -16.30 41.91
CA PRO A 418 -11.21 -16.48 42.63
C PRO A 418 -11.73 -15.17 43.22
N GLY A 419 -12.98 -14.82 42.88
CA GLY A 419 -13.63 -13.60 43.34
C GLY A 419 -13.25 -12.31 42.56
N GLN A 420 -12.53 -12.40 41.46
CA GLN A 420 -12.27 -11.26 40.60
C GLN A 420 -13.56 -10.81 39.92
N GLN A 421 -13.86 -9.52 39.98
CA GLN A 421 -15.10 -8.93 39.48
C GLN A 421 -14.87 -7.86 38.37
N GLN A 422 -13.64 -7.38 38.26
CA GLN A 422 -13.30 -6.25 37.41
C GLN A 422 -12.07 -6.56 36.53
N LEU A 423 -11.97 -5.87 35.41
CA LEU A 423 -10.76 -5.84 34.61
C LEU A 423 -9.63 -5.16 35.36
N THR A 424 -8.41 -5.56 35.08
CA THR A 424 -7.18 -5.00 35.64
C THR A 424 -6.40 -4.33 34.52
N MET A 425 -6.01 -3.06 34.72
CA MET A 425 -5.13 -2.39 33.74
C MET A 425 -3.75 -3.05 33.79
N MET A 426 -3.21 -3.36 32.62
CA MET A 426 -1.82 -3.76 32.48
C MET A 426 -0.98 -2.49 32.57
N ASP A 427 -0.32 -2.28 33.72
CA ASP A 427 0.68 -1.23 33.85
C ASP A 427 1.97 -1.74 33.20
N SER A 428 2.18 -1.39 31.95
CA SER A 428 3.39 -1.75 31.24
C SER A 428 4.53 -0.89 31.76
N GLN A 429 5.40 -1.52 32.54
CA GLN A 429 6.68 -0.90 32.88
C GLN A 429 7.55 -0.87 31.63
N TYR A 430 7.28 0.05 30.70
CA TYR A 430 8.22 0.35 29.63
C TYR A 430 9.47 0.99 30.22
N SER A 431 10.32 0.20 30.83
CA SER A 431 11.64 0.67 31.19
C SER A 431 12.40 0.97 29.90
N SER A 432 12.51 2.26 29.58
CA SER A 432 13.49 2.87 28.70
C SER A 432 13.85 2.05 27.44
N THR A 433 12.88 1.76 26.59
CA THR A 433 13.19 1.35 25.22
C THR A 433 13.93 2.48 24.52
N LEU A 434 15.21 2.29 24.27
CA LEU A 434 16.06 3.29 23.62
C LEU A 434 16.75 2.67 22.40
N LYS A 435 16.58 3.32 21.28
CA LYS A 435 17.41 3.10 20.10
C LYS A 435 18.41 4.25 20.00
N GLN A 436 19.69 3.94 20.13
CA GLN A 436 20.75 4.92 20.00
C GLN A 436 21.58 4.65 18.76
N VAL A 437 21.61 5.61 17.82
CA VAL A 437 22.36 5.50 16.57
C VAL A 437 23.50 6.52 16.58
N LYS A 438 24.73 6.05 16.38
CA LYS A 438 25.92 6.88 16.26
C LYS A 438 26.53 6.66 14.89
N GLU A 439 26.58 7.72 14.14
CA GLU A 439 27.10 7.75 12.78
C GLU A 439 28.40 8.56 12.72
N VAL A 440 29.37 8.05 12.04
CA VAL A 440 30.61 8.78 11.72
C VAL A 440 30.76 8.77 10.21
N ILE A 441 30.70 9.95 9.62
CA ILE A 441 30.91 10.18 8.18
C ILE A 441 32.26 10.88 8.04
N ASP A 442 33.24 10.19 7.46
CA ASP A 442 34.54 10.76 7.24
C ASP A 442 34.71 11.29 5.81
N LEU A 443 34.76 12.61 5.69
CA LEU A 443 34.94 13.39 4.46
C LEU A 443 36.25 14.17 4.50
N SER A 444 37.21 13.78 5.36
CA SER A 444 38.46 14.51 5.59
C SER A 444 39.41 14.49 4.40
N GLU A 445 39.31 13.53 3.48
CA GLU A 445 40.11 13.38 2.29
C GLU A 445 39.84 14.43 1.21
N GLY A 446 38.65 15.12 1.25
CA GLY A 446 38.31 16.19 0.34
C GLY A 446 37.04 15.96 -0.46
N ILE A 447 36.62 16.98 -1.20
CA ILE A 447 35.30 17.08 -1.85
C ILE A 447 35.12 16.07 -3.00
N GLU A 448 36.16 15.82 -3.78
CA GLU A 448 36.13 14.89 -4.92
C GLU A 448 36.44 13.44 -4.56
N GLN A 449 36.69 13.18 -3.27
CA GLN A 449 37.09 11.87 -2.78
C GLN A 449 35.87 11.08 -2.23
N ASP A 450 36.07 9.77 -2.15
CA ASP A 450 35.10 8.91 -1.47
C ASP A 450 35.20 9.12 0.04
N GLY A 451 34.08 9.05 0.73
CA GLY A 451 33.99 9.06 2.18
C GLY A 451 33.93 7.66 2.78
N GLN A 452 34.00 7.60 4.10
CA GLN A 452 33.73 6.41 4.88
C GLN A 452 32.53 6.71 5.79
N TYR A 453 31.62 5.74 5.90
CA TYR A 453 30.41 5.85 6.72
C TYR A 453 30.35 4.67 7.70
N THR A 454 30.51 4.96 8.98
CA THR A 454 30.43 3.97 10.06
C THR A 454 29.20 4.25 10.92
N ILE A 455 28.38 3.23 11.14
CA ILE A 455 27.18 3.31 11.93
C ILE A 455 27.31 2.34 13.11
N THR A 456 27.00 2.82 14.30
CA THR A 456 26.89 2.00 15.50
C THR A 456 25.50 2.20 16.08
N THR A 457 24.69 1.15 16.03
CA THR A 457 23.35 1.14 16.60
C THR A 457 23.35 0.37 17.91
N LYS A 458 22.91 0.99 19.02
CA LYS A 458 22.69 0.32 20.28
C LYS A 458 21.18 0.22 20.52
N LEU A 459 20.69 -1.00 20.77
CA LEU A 459 19.30 -1.32 20.99
C LEU A 459 19.13 -1.86 22.42
N THR A 460 18.14 -1.37 23.16
CA THR A 460 17.77 -1.84 24.50
C THR A 460 16.28 -2.16 24.59
N GLY A 461 15.85 -2.91 25.60
CA GLY A 461 14.46 -3.24 25.84
C GLY A 461 13.81 -3.91 24.64
N TYR A 462 12.65 -3.43 24.24
CA TYR A 462 11.88 -3.98 23.11
C TYR A 462 12.66 -4.03 21.79
N GLU A 463 13.40 -2.99 21.47
CA GLU A 463 14.21 -2.93 20.23
C GLU A 463 15.29 -4.03 20.21
N ALA A 464 15.90 -4.33 21.36
CA ALA A 464 16.87 -5.43 21.48
C ALA A 464 16.21 -6.79 21.27
N GLU A 465 15.01 -7.00 21.80
CA GLU A 465 14.27 -8.24 21.61
C GLU A 465 13.77 -8.42 20.18
N LEU A 466 13.32 -7.34 19.53
CA LEU A 466 12.99 -7.36 18.09
C LEU A 466 14.19 -7.77 17.24
N PHE A 467 15.35 -7.18 17.51
CA PHE A 467 16.56 -7.48 16.75
C PHE A 467 17.04 -8.92 17.00
N ARG A 468 16.92 -9.44 18.23
CA ARG A 468 17.24 -10.84 18.53
C ARG A 468 16.42 -11.78 17.65
N ARG A 469 15.12 -11.59 17.60
CA ARG A 469 14.23 -12.38 16.74
C ARG A 469 14.58 -12.25 15.26
N GLU A 470 15.02 -11.07 14.85
CA GLU A 470 15.46 -10.82 13.48
C GLU A 470 16.71 -11.62 13.10
N ILE A 471 17.76 -11.64 13.95
CA ILE A 471 19.01 -12.37 13.67
C ILE A 471 18.81 -13.89 13.74
N GLU A 472 17.79 -14.38 14.41
CA GLU A 472 17.45 -15.80 14.45
C GLU A 472 16.64 -16.23 13.23
N ALA A 473 15.75 -15.35 12.74
CA ALA A 473 14.89 -15.62 11.59
C ALA A 473 15.58 -15.45 10.24
N ASN A 474 16.70 -14.70 10.17
CA ASN A 474 17.34 -14.31 8.92
C ASN A 474 18.85 -14.58 8.92
N THR A 475 19.44 -14.76 7.75
CA THR A 475 20.89 -14.84 7.62
C THR A 475 21.54 -13.45 7.73
N VAL A 476 22.80 -13.43 8.12
CA VAL A 476 23.60 -12.19 8.19
C VAL A 476 23.57 -11.45 6.85
N GLU A 477 23.61 -12.17 5.72
CA GLU A 477 23.58 -11.59 4.38
C GLU A 477 22.23 -10.92 4.08
N GLN A 478 21.12 -11.52 4.51
CA GLN A 478 19.80 -10.93 4.33
C GLN A 478 19.65 -9.64 5.12
N ILE A 479 20.09 -9.64 6.37
CA ILE A 479 20.07 -8.45 7.23
C ILE A 479 20.97 -7.36 6.66
N SER A 480 22.23 -7.71 6.29
CA SER A 480 23.18 -6.78 5.66
C SER A 480 22.63 -6.12 4.41
N LYS A 481 21.98 -6.92 3.54
CA LYS A 481 21.37 -6.39 2.32
C LYS A 481 20.22 -5.43 2.61
N ARG A 482 19.41 -5.71 3.64
CA ARG A 482 18.30 -4.82 4.04
C ARG A 482 18.84 -3.50 4.57
N TYR A 483 19.87 -3.52 5.43
CA TYR A 483 20.51 -2.32 5.96
C TYR A 483 21.17 -1.51 4.84
N LEU A 484 21.91 -2.17 3.94
CA LEU A 484 22.48 -1.50 2.78
C LEU A 484 21.39 -0.82 1.92
N ASN A 485 20.27 -1.49 1.65
CA ASN A 485 19.14 -0.90 0.91
C ASN A 485 18.52 0.30 1.64
N PHE A 486 18.42 0.23 2.98
CA PHE A 486 17.94 1.33 3.80
C PHE A 486 18.85 2.57 3.68
N TYR A 487 20.16 2.40 3.84
CA TYR A 487 21.08 3.53 3.74
C TYR A 487 21.30 4.01 2.31
N ASN A 488 21.18 3.14 1.29
CA ASN A 488 21.24 3.52 -0.12
C ASN A 488 20.08 4.46 -0.54
N TYR A 489 18.99 4.47 0.19
CA TYR A 489 17.92 5.45 -0.03
C TYR A 489 18.39 6.89 0.25
N TYR A 490 19.26 7.07 1.25
CA TYR A 490 19.80 8.38 1.64
C TYR A 490 21.12 8.69 0.93
N TYR A 491 21.96 7.69 0.78
CA TYR A 491 23.31 7.79 0.17
C TYR A 491 23.45 6.74 -0.93
N PRO A 492 23.15 7.07 -2.19
CA PRO A 492 23.24 6.13 -3.31
C PRO A 492 24.64 5.51 -3.48
N ASP A 493 24.66 4.28 -4.00
CA ASP A 493 25.89 3.55 -4.37
C ASP A 493 26.83 3.20 -3.21
N LEU A 494 26.32 3.16 -1.97
CA LEU A 494 27.07 2.65 -0.83
C LEU A 494 27.57 1.22 -1.08
N THR A 495 28.82 0.94 -0.69
CA THR A 495 29.37 -0.41 -0.75
C THR A 495 29.87 -0.83 0.63
N PRO A 496 29.50 -2.04 1.13
CA PRO A 496 29.98 -2.51 2.41
C PRO A 496 31.51 -2.67 2.41
N LEU A 497 32.21 -2.18 3.44
CA LEU A 497 33.61 -2.41 3.68
C LEU A 497 33.87 -3.71 4.44
N SER A 498 32.93 -4.10 5.26
CA SER A 498 32.94 -5.36 6.02
C SER A 498 31.48 -5.85 6.22
N PRO A 499 31.27 -7.15 6.49
CA PRO A 499 30.00 -7.60 7.04
C PRO A 499 29.69 -6.85 8.34
N PHE A 500 28.41 -6.61 8.64
CA PHE A 500 28.04 -6.02 9.93
C PHE A 500 28.42 -6.96 11.07
N THR A 501 28.75 -6.41 12.21
CA THR A 501 29.05 -7.17 13.42
C THR A 501 28.05 -6.84 14.51
N THR A 502 27.72 -7.83 15.34
CA THR A 502 26.83 -7.66 16.49
C THR A 502 27.52 -8.12 17.76
N ASP A 503 27.27 -7.42 18.85
CA ASP A 503 27.67 -7.80 20.20
C ASP A 503 26.49 -7.63 21.13
N TYR A 504 26.27 -8.57 22.05
CA TYR A 504 25.24 -8.49 23.07
C TYR A 504 25.90 -8.46 24.45
N ALA A 505 25.81 -7.33 25.10
CA ALA A 505 26.33 -7.11 26.45
C ALA A 505 25.43 -6.15 27.22
N ASP A 506 25.31 -6.32 28.51
CA ASP A 506 24.53 -5.46 29.41
C ASP A 506 23.06 -5.26 29.00
N ASP A 507 22.41 -6.33 28.52
CA ASP A 507 21.04 -6.35 28.00
C ASP A 507 20.83 -5.41 26.79
N ALA A 508 21.88 -5.16 26.01
CA ALA A 508 21.84 -4.36 24.82
C ALA A 508 22.53 -5.03 23.63
N PHE A 509 21.97 -4.91 22.46
CA PHE A 509 22.66 -5.19 21.20
C PHE A 509 23.42 -3.96 20.72
N SER A 510 24.67 -4.17 20.34
CA SER A 510 25.47 -3.22 19.58
C SER A 510 25.69 -3.76 18.17
N ILE A 511 25.28 -3.02 17.16
CA ILE A 511 25.41 -3.36 15.75
C ILE A 511 26.38 -2.38 15.14
N VAL A 512 27.40 -2.86 14.43
CA VAL A 512 28.37 -1.99 13.73
C VAL A 512 28.39 -2.30 12.26
N GLU A 513 28.23 -1.27 11.46
CA GLU A 513 28.20 -1.30 10.00
C GLU A 513 29.22 -0.33 9.44
N GLN A 514 29.89 -0.70 8.35
CA GLN A 514 30.90 0.13 7.70
C GLN A 514 30.71 0.11 6.19
N TYR A 515 30.61 1.30 5.60
CA TYR A 515 30.39 1.51 4.19
C TYR A 515 31.42 2.47 3.60
N ARG A 516 31.78 2.24 2.35
CA ARG A 516 32.39 3.25 1.50
C ARG A 516 31.25 4.12 0.95
N LEU A 517 31.42 5.43 1.05
CA LEU A 517 30.47 6.45 0.59
C LEU A 517 31.06 7.12 -0.68
N PRO A 518 30.62 6.73 -1.89
CA PRO A 518 31.19 7.24 -3.12
C PRO A 518 30.84 8.71 -3.33
N LYS A 519 31.84 9.56 -3.47
CA LYS A 519 31.73 10.98 -3.83
C LYS A 519 30.46 11.67 -3.28
N PRO A 520 30.33 11.81 -1.96
CA PRO A 520 29.09 12.30 -1.33
C PRO A 520 28.78 13.75 -1.66
N TRP A 521 29.77 14.53 -2.10
CA TRP A 521 29.57 15.89 -2.52
C TRP A 521 29.04 15.94 -3.94
N THR A 522 27.87 16.53 -4.13
CA THR A 522 27.25 16.76 -5.44
C THR A 522 27.47 18.19 -5.89
N LEU A 523 27.87 18.40 -7.14
CA LEU A 523 28.00 19.73 -7.70
C LEU A 523 26.63 20.30 -8.06
N SER A 524 26.25 21.40 -7.44
CA SER A 524 25.02 22.15 -7.68
C SER A 524 25.37 23.59 -8.03
N GLY A 525 25.35 23.93 -9.33
CA GLY A 525 25.85 25.22 -9.82
C GLY A 525 27.34 25.40 -9.56
N GLU A 526 27.74 26.45 -8.82
CA GLU A 526 29.12 26.78 -8.47
C GLU A 526 29.51 26.28 -7.07
N GLN A 527 28.69 25.44 -6.43
CA GLN A 527 28.95 24.95 -5.10
C GLN A 527 28.79 23.44 -5.03
N HIS A 528 29.62 22.81 -4.19
CA HIS A 528 29.42 21.44 -3.79
C HIS A 528 28.50 21.37 -2.58
N GLU A 529 27.60 20.41 -2.54
CA GLU A 529 26.68 20.20 -1.43
C GLU A 529 26.68 18.74 -0.97
N VAL A 530 26.44 18.57 0.32
CA VAL A 530 26.24 17.27 0.94
C VAL A 530 25.17 17.39 2.01
N ASP A 531 24.24 16.44 2.03
CA ASP A 531 23.16 16.39 3.01
C ASP A 531 23.41 15.27 4.03
N PHE A 532 23.04 15.52 5.28
CA PHE A 532 23.07 14.56 6.38
C PHE A 532 21.66 14.39 6.92
N TYR A 533 21.25 13.14 7.15
CA TYR A 533 19.87 12.80 7.44
C TYR A 533 19.72 12.16 8.82
N ALA A 534 18.79 12.63 9.62
CA ALA A 534 18.35 11.91 10.82
C ALA A 534 17.50 10.67 10.41
N ASN A 535 18.16 9.74 9.70
CA ASN A 535 17.53 8.62 9.02
C ASN A 535 16.82 7.63 9.96
N ALA A 536 17.26 7.52 11.22
CA ALA A 536 16.60 6.71 12.24
C ALA A 536 15.28 7.32 12.73
N ILE A 537 15.10 8.64 12.57
CA ILE A 537 13.96 9.42 13.10
C ILE A 537 12.97 9.81 11.99
N SER A 538 13.47 10.23 10.82
CA SER A 538 12.63 10.74 9.74
C SER A 538 11.46 9.82 9.30
N PRO A 539 11.55 8.46 9.38
CA PRO A 539 10.43 7.60 9.07
C PRO A 539 9.19 7.81 9.96
N PHE A 540 9.39 8.23 11.23
CA PHE A 540 8.32 8.48 12.20
C PHE A 540 7.66 9.86 12.02
N LEU A 541 8.26 10.73 11.23
CA LEU A 541 7.81 12.10 11.00
C LEU A 541 7.20 12.31 9.61
N LYS A 542 6.96 11.22 8.86
CA LYS A 542 6.33 11.30 7.53
C LYS A 542 4.89 11.78 7.64
N GLN A 543 4.50 12.62 6.70
CA GLN A 543 3.11 13.05 6.61
C GLN A 543 2.17 11.86 6.39
N PRO A 544 1.04 11.81 7.10
CA PRO A 544 -0.03 10.85 6.85
C PRO A 544 -0.66 11.09 5.46
N ASN A 545 -1.19 10.04 4.87
CA ASN A 545 -1.83 10.10 3.55
C ASN A 545 -3.09 10.99 3.53
N THR A 546 -3.76 11.11 4.68
CA THR A 546 -4.98 11.91 4.85
C THR A 546 -4.67 13.07 5.80
N THR A 547 -4.76 14.30 5.29
CA THR A 547 -4.46 15.53 6.04
C THR A 547 -5.70 16.22 6.63
N ILE A 548 -6.90 15.90 6.14
CA ILE A 548 -8.19 16.32 6.72
C ILE A 548 -8.85 15.04 7.23
N ARG A 549 -9.14 14.99 8.51
CA ARG A 549 -9.60 13.78 9.19
C ARG A 549 -10.94 13.97 9.90
N THR A 550 -11.68 12.89 9.95
CA THR A 550 -12.93 12.74 10.73
C THR A 550 -12.75 11.76 11.89
N SER A 551 -11.62 11.02 11.89
CA SER A 551 -11.25 10.07 12.95
C SER A 551 -9.87 10.41 13.51
N PRO A 552 -9.56 10.03 14.76
CA PRO A 552 -8.25 10.23 15.36
C PRO A 552 -7.12 9.62 14.53
N TYR A 553 -5.91 10.08 14.76
CA TYR A 553 -4.71 9.57 14.10
C TYR A 553 -3.89 8.69 15.03
N SER A 554 -3.51 7.50 14.56
CA SER A 554 -2.64 6.59 15.31
C SER A 554 -1.17 6.99 15.12
N LEU A 555 -0.51 7.30 16.21
CA LEU A 555 0.92 7.58 16.29
C LEU A 555 1.66 6.37 16.84
N THR A 556 2.76 5.98 16.19
CA THR A 556 3.62 4.92 16.72
C THR A 556 4.16 5.34 18.09
N HIS A 557 3.84 4.56 19.11
CA HIS A 557 4.20 4.80 20.50
C HIS A 557 4.34 3.46 21.27
N PRO A 558 5.31 3.32 22.16
CA PRO A 558 6.35 4.30 22.50
C PRO A 558 7.51 4.31 21.48
N VAL A 559 8.06 5.49 21.23
CA VAL A 559 9.29 5.66 20.46
C VAL A 559 10.24 6.55 21.27
N ASN A 560 11.51 6.13 21.41
CA ASN A 560 12.56 6.90 22.03
C ASN A 560 13.88 6.63 21.30
N ILE A 561 14.33 7.60 20.49
CA ILE A 561 15.46 7.46 19.58
C ILE A 561 16.44 8.62 19.80
N GLU A 562 17.69 8.29 20.05
CA GLU A 562 18.82 9.22 19.98
C GLU A 562 19.66 8.93 18.73
N GLN A 563 19.89 9.93 17.92
CA GLN A 563 20.80 9.82 16.77
C GLN A 563 21.85 10.89 16.83
N THR A 564 23.12 10.50 16.70
CA THR A 564 24.26 11.41 16.64
C THR A 564 25.03 11.17 15.37
N ILE A 565 25.17 12.18 14.53
CA ILE A 565 25.93 12.16 13.29
C ILE A 565 27.18 13.04 13.50
N LYS A 566 28.35 12.44 13.39
CA LYS A 566 29.65 13.14 13.40
C LYS A 566 30.23 13.15 12.01
N VAL A 567 30.52 14.32 11.50
CA VAL A 567 31.10 14.46 10.16
C VAL A 567 32.51 15.06 10.30
N ASN A 568 33.52 14.32 9.88
CA ASN A 568 34.88 14.82 9.77
C ASN A 568 35.04 15.51 8.42
N LEU A 569 35.19 16.81 8.41
CA LEU A 569 35.33 17.61 7.20
C LEU A 569 36.81 17.80 6.85
N HIS A 570 37.10 17.99 5.58
CA HIS A 570 38.47 18.31 5.13
C HIS A 570 38.91 19.65 5.72
N LYS A 571 40.26 19.86 5.76
CA LYS A 571 40.85 21.06 6.31
C LYS A 571 40.56 22.28 5.42
N ASP A 572 39.62 23.07 5.83
CA ASP A 572 39.25 24.34 5.18
C ASP A 572 38.63 25.29 6.23
N SER A 573 38.38 26.53 5.82
CA SER A 573 37.73 27.53 6.67
C SER A 573 36.20 27.37 6.63
N TRP A 574 35.70 26.52 7.50
CA TRP A 574 34.26 26.33 7.65
C TRP A 574 33.66 27.40 8.56
N ASN A 575 32.62 28.10 8.10
CA ASN A 575 31.87 29.10 8.89
C ASN A 575 30.56 28.50 9.39
N LEU A 576 30.65 27.56 10.35
CA LEU A 576 29.51 26.89 10.95
C LEU A 576 29.32 27.36 12.39
N TYR A 577 28.06 27.49 12.81
CA TYR A 577 27.67 27.96 14.12
C TYR A 577 26.89 26.89 14.87
N ASP A 578 27.01 26.93 16.20
CA ASP A 578 26.19 26.08 17.07
C ASP A 578 24.72 26.52 16.99
N GLU A 579 23.81 25.57 16.93
CA GLU A 579 22.38 25.77 16.78
C GLU A 579 21.61 24.75 17.61
N THR A 580 20.48 25.17 18.21
CA THR A 580 19.57 24.29 18.93
C THR A 580 18.14 24.57 18.50
N ASN A 581 17.43 23.53 18.10
CA ASN A 581 16.05 23.59 17.69
C ASN A 581 15.24 22.55 18.47
N GLN A 582 14.00 22.89 18.79
CA GLN A 582 13.06 22.00 19.44
C GLN A 582 11.67 22.15 18.82
N VAL A 583 11.03 21.02 18.56
CA VAL A 583 9.60 20.92 18.31
C VAL A 583 9.01 20.02 19.39
N SER A 584 8.04 20.53 20.14
CA SER A 584 7.43 19.79 21.26
C SER A 584 5.94 20.09 21.34
N ASN A 585 5.14 19.06 21.51
CA ASN A 585 3.70 19.13 21.74
C ASN A 585 3.25 18.00 22.69
N ALA A 586 1.95 17.79 22.84
CA ALA A 586 1.40 16.75 23.70
C ALA A 586 1.73 15.31 23.22
N TYR A 587 2.13 15.13 21.96
CA TYR A 587 2.26 13.82 21.29
C TYR A 587 3.70 13.38 21.08
N PHE A 588 4.60 14.34 20.81
CA PHE A 588 6.02 14.06 20.63
C PHE A 588 6.90 15.25 20.96
N THR A 589 8.18 14.96 21.12
CA THR A 589 9.24 15.96 21.20
C THR A 589 10.39 15.55 20.27
N LEU A 590 10.86 16.49 19.44
CA LEU A 590 12.11 16.38 18.69
C LEU A 590 13.04 17.51 19.11
N ASN A 591 14.26 17.16 19.55
CA ASN A 591 15.36 18.09 19.79
C ASN A 591 16.42 17.88 18.73
N ARG A 592 17.00 18.99 18.20
CA ARG A 592 18.19 18.97 17.34
C ARG A 592 19.22 19.93 17.90
N GLU A 593 20.45 19.45 18.12
CA GLU A 593 21.63 20.24 18.47
C GLU A 593 22.67 20.10 17.35
N VAL A 594 23.14 21.22 16.84
CA VAL A 594 24.25 21.33 15.88
C VAL A 594 25.43 21.97 16.59
N SER A 595 26.61 21.38 16.50
CA SER A 595 27.83 21.97 17.04
C SER A 595 29.02 21.71 16.10
N PHE A 596 29.93 22.66 16.01
CA PHE A 596 31.10 22.56 15.16
C PHE A 596 32.41 22.80 15.93
N ASN A 597 33.32 21.84 15.89
CA ASN A 597 34.64 21.96 16.48
C ASN A 597 35.63 22.45 15.44
N HIS A 598 36.00 23.72 15.50
CA HIS A 598 36.95 24.36 14.58
C HIS A 598 38.40 23.81 14.70
N GLN A 599 38.76 23.15 15.81
CA GLN A 599 40.12 22.60 15.96
C GLN A 599 40.28 21.27 15.22
N THR A 600 39.21 20.48 15.17
CA THR A 600 39.21 19.15 14.56
C THR A 600 38.45 19.11 13.23
N ASN A 601 37.83 20.21 12.80
CA ASN A 601 36.94 20.29 11.64
C ASN A 601 35.81 19.23 11.69
N GLN A 602 35.24 19.03 12.87
CA GLN A 602 34.19 18.05 13.10
C GLN A 602 32.85 18.72 13.36
N LEU A 603 31.89 18.47 12.48
CA LEU A 603 30.47 18.78 12.69
C LEU A 603 29.82 17.66 13.49
N THR A 604 29.00 18.01 14.45
CA THR A 604 28.21 17.06 15.24
C THR A 604 26.74 17.49 15.21
N LEU A 605 25.88 16.60 14.73
CA LEU A 605 24.43 16.75 14.77
C LEU A 605 23.90 15.75 15.79
N LYS A 606 23.13 16.21 16.77
CA LYS A 606 22.46 15.34 17.75
C LYS A 606 20.96 15.53 17.65
N TYR A 607 20.28 14.41 17.58
CA TYR A 607 18.82 14.35 17.55
C TYR A 607 18.31 13.47 18.69
N HIS A 608 17.21 13.90 19.30
CA HIS A 608 16.47 13.08 20.26
C HIS A 608 14.99 13.20 19.95
N TYR A 609 14.37 12.09 19.60
CA TYR A 609 12.94 12.00 19.29
C TYR A 609 12.25 11.07 20.27
N GLN A 610 11.18 11.53 20.86
CA GLN A 610 10.37 10.78 21.81
C GLN A 610 8.89 11.04 21.58
N THR A 611 8.08 9.98 21.58
CA THR A 611 6.62 10.07 21.58
C THR A 611 6.07 10.02 23.02
N HIS A 612 4.91 10.65 23.25
CA HIS A 612 4.27 10.76 24.57
C HIS A 612 2.91 10.06 24.60
N GLN A 613 2.25 9.93 23.45
CA GLN A 613 0.94 9.31 23.30
C GLN A 613 0.85 8.55 21.98
N ASN A 614 -0.07 7.58 21.90
CA ASN A 614 -0.31 6.77 20.69
C ASN A 614 -1.42 7.33 19.80
N THR A 615 -2.19 8.33 20.27
CA THR A 615 -3.39 8.81 19.59
C THR A 615 -3.45 10.33 19.57
N VAL A 616 -3.72 10.89 18.39
CA VAL A 616 -3.96 12.33 18.19
C VAL A 616 -5.44 12.54 17.90
N PRO A 617 -6.21 13.24 18.73
CA PRO A 617 -7.61 13.58 18.47
C PRO A 617 -7.79 14.42 17.21
N VAL A 618 -8.99 14.36 16.63
CA VAL A 618 -9.33 15.11 15.40
C VAL A 618 -9.10 16.61 15.57
N ASP A 619 -9.53 17.16 16.69
CA ASP A 619 -9.43 18.60 16.98
C ASP A 619 -7.97 19.10 17.06
N ASP A 620 -7.05 18.26 17.51
CA ASP A 620 -5.63 18.60 17.66
C ASP A 620 -4.82 18.29 16.40
N PHE A 621 -5.40 17.54 15.44
CA PHE A 621 -4.66 16.98 14.32
C PHE A 621 -4.02 18.03 13.41
N SER A 622 -4.69 19.18 13.18
CA SER A 622 -4.13 20.24 12.34
C SER A 622 -2.87 20.87 12.95
N GLY A 623 -2.89 21.09 14.29
CA GLY A 623 -1.74 21.57 15.03
C GLY A 623 -0.60 20.55 15.06
N PHE A 624 -0.92 19.30 15.32
CA PHE A 624 0.01 18.17 15.27
C PHE A 624 0.69 18.06 13.89
N LEU A 625 -0.09 18.14 12.79
CA LEU A 625 0.43 18.05 11.42
C LEU A 625 1.43 19.18 11.11
N LYS A 626 1.17 20.40 11.57
CA LYS A 626 2.10 21.53 11.45
C LYS A 626 3.41 21.23 12.17
N ASP A 627 3.32 20.76 13.42
CA ASP A 627 4.51 20.44 14.22
C ASP A 627 5.26 19.24 13.65
N LEU A 628 4.55 18.25 13.12
CA LEU A 628 5.14 17.10 12.43
C LEU A 628 5.98 17.54 11.22
N ASN A 629 5.45 18.47 10.41
CA ASN A 629 6.18 19.03 9.27
C ASN A 629 7.42 19.82 9.73
N ASN A 630 7.28 20.67 10.73
CA ASN A 630 8.39 21.42 11.30
C ASN A 630 9.49 20.47 11.84
N ALA A 631 9.09 19.37 12.48
CA ALA A 631 10.02 18.37 12.96
C ALA A 631 10.69 17.60 11.81
N TYR A 632 9.92 17.25 10.77
CA TYR A 632 10.48 16.58 9.57
C TYR A 632 11.54 17.44 8.88
N ASP A 633 11.30 18.76 8.74
CA ASP A 633 12.26 19.69 8.14
C ASP A 633 13.59 19.77 8.91
N LEU A 634 13.56 19.52 10.22
CA LEU A 634 14.77 19.46 11.05
C LEU A 634 15.60 18.19 10.84
N THR A 635 15.06 17.16 10.18
CA THR A 635 15.76 15.87 10.00
C THR A 635 16.82 15.89 8.90
N ASN A 636 16.89 16.95 8.11
CA ASN A 636 17.92 17.16 7.10
C ASN A 636 18.84 18.32 7.49
N TYR A 637 20.14 18.17 7.25
CA TYR A 637 21.15 19.19 7.42
C TYR A 637 22.10 19.23 6.24
N GLY A 638 22.03 20.28 5.42
CA GLY A 638 22.86 20.47 4.24
C GLY A 638 24.11 21.31 4.50
N LEU A 639 25.24 20.89 3.99
CA LEU A 639 26.47 21.70 3.92
C LEU A 639 26.77 22.09 2.49
N TYR A 640 27.26 23.31 2.35
CA TYR A 640 27.65 23.91 1.07
C TYR A 640 29.13 24.34 1.11
N TRP A 641 29.87 24.02 0.07
CA TRP A 641 31.22 24.47 -0.12
C TRP A 641 31.35 25.15 -1.48
N HIS A 642 31.77 26.43 -1.47
CA HIS A 642 31.94 27.23 -2.69
C HIS A 642 33.32 26.98 -3.33
N LEU A 643 33.31 26.69 -4.62
CA LEU A 643 34.55 26.77 -5.40
C LEU A 643 35.10 28.19 -5.32
N PRO A 644 36.40 28.39 -5.10
CA PRO A 644 37.03 29.70 -5.27
C PRO A 644 36.74 30.14 -6.73
N ALA A 645 36.12 31.34 -6.88
CA ALA A 645 35.68 31.84 -8.16
C ALA A 645 36.75 31.76 -9.24
N PRO A 646 36.56 31.06 -10.36
CA PRO A 646 37.45 31.19 -11.51
C PRO A 646 37.27 32.56 -12.13
N THR A 647 38.34 33.30 -12.20
CA THR A 647 38.40 34.55 -12.99
C THR A 647 38.43 34.20 -14.48
N MET A 648 37.30 33.94 -15.10
CA MET A 648 37.07 33.94 -16.55
C MET A 648 35.66 34.30 -16.90
N GLU A 649 35.51 35.31 -17.75
CA GLU A 649 34.27 35.59 -18.47
C GLU A 649 33.94 34.44 -19.43
N GLU A 650 32.98 33.59 -19.08
CA GLU A 650 32.35 32.66 -20.02
C GLU A 650 31.25 33.34 -20.80
N THR A 651 31.51 33.57 -22.08
CA THR A 651 30.45 33.93 -23.04
C THR A 651 29.61 32.67 -23.28
N ASP A 652 28.33 32.72 -22.93
CA ASP A 652 27.37 31.62 -23.15
C ASP A 652 27.11 31.42 -24.66
N TYR A 653 27.79 30.46 -25.27
CA TYR A 653 27.63 30.07 -26.66
C TYR A 653 26.47 29.12 -26.92
N LEU A 654 25.78 28.64 -25.89
CA LEU A 654 24.75 27.61 -25.98
C LEU A 654 23.55 27.99 -26.86
N PRO A 655 23.01 29.22 -26.81
CA PRO A 655 21.92 29.66 -27.66
C PRO A 655 22.28 29.62 -29.14
N TYR A 656 23.50 30.04 -29.50
CA TYR A 656 23.98 30.03 -30.89
C TYR A 656 24.23 28.62 -31.39
N PHE A 657 24.65 27.69 -30.52
CA PHE A 657 24.82 26.29 -30.88
C PHE A 657 23.46 25.61 -31.15
N ILE A 658 22.45 25.92 -30.38
CA ILE A 658 21.10 25.41 -30.53
C ILE A 658 20.46 25.91 -31.83
N ILE A 659 20.50 27.19 -32.09
CA ILE A 659 19.97 27.77 -33.34
C ILE A 659 20.70 27.16 -34.56
N GLY A 660 22.02 27.00 -34.50
CA GLY A 660 22.83 26.34 -35.52
C GLY A 660 22.40 24.88 -35.71
N TYR A 661 22.19 24.15 -34.64
CA TYR A 661 21.75 22.74 -34.67
C TYR A 661 20.37 22.57 -35.34
N PHE A 662 19.37 23.36 -34.93
CA PHE A 662 18.04 23.28 -35.52
C PHE A 662 18.05 23.69 -37.00
N SER A 663 18.85 24.68 -37.38
CA SER A 663 18.98 25.13 -38.77
C SER A 663 19.64 24.05 -39.65
N VAL A 664 20.72 23.44 -39.20
CA VAL A 664 21.40 22.33 -39.89
C VAL A 664 20.51 21.09 -39.91
N GLY A 665 19.82 20.77 -38.79
CA GLY A 665 18.88 19.66 -38.71
C GLY A 665 17.72 19.80 -39.70
N ALA A 666 17.13 20.98 -39.82
CA ALA A 666 16.07 21.27 -40.78
C ALA A 666 16.57 21.11 -42.26
N LEU A 667 17.77 21.60 -42.55
CA LEU A 667 18.39 21.44 -43.87
C LEU A 667 18.63 19.96 -44.20
N LEU A 668 19.15 19.18 -43.25
CA LEU A 668 19.38 17.74 -43.42
C LEU A 668 18.06 16.98 -43.61
N LEU A 669 17.00 17.34 -42.89
CA LEU A 669 15.66 16.77 -43.07
C LEU A 669 15.09 17.06 -44.47
N VAL A 670 15.22 18.29 -44.97
CA VAL A 670 14.78 18.66 -46.31
C VAL A 670 15.56 17.87 -47.38
N LEU A 671 16.87 17.75 -47.21
CA LEU A 671 17.72 16.95 -48.12
C LEU A 671 17.35 15.46 -48.08
N ALA A 672 17.15 14.89 -46.87
CA ALA A 672 16.71 13.53 -46.69
C ALA A 672 15.34 13.29 -47.37
N PHE A 673 14.40 14.20 -47.21
CA PHE A 673 13.07 14.15 -47.82
C PHE A 673 13.12 14.18 -49.34
N ILE A 674 13.92 15.10 -49.94
CA ILE A 674 14.14 15.18 -51.41
C ILE A 674 14.75 13.87 -51.92
N MET A 675 15.75 13.32 -51.23
CA MET A 675 16.42 12.05 -51.58
C MET A 675 15.47 10.85 -51.47
N LEU A 676 14.56 10.85 -50.47
CA LEU A 676 13.58 9.78 -50.27
C LEU A 676 12.46 9.79 -51.33
N ILE A 677 11.96 10.99 -51.72
CA ILE A 677 10.94 11.11 -52.76
C ILE A 677 11.50 10.71 -54.14
N ARG A 678 12.78 11.06 -54.44
CA ARG A 678 13.46 10.75 -55.70
C ARG A 678 13.91 9.30 -55.83
N GLU A 679 13.63 8.42 -54.85
CA GLU A 679 13.98 7.02 -54.91
C GLU A 679 13.22 6.31 -56.03
N LYS A 680 13.94 5.97 -57.13
CA LYS A 680 13.38 5.23 -58.25
C LYS A 680 13.21 3.76 -57.88
N ARG A 681 12.18 3.13 -58.43
CA ARG A 681 11.95 1.68 -58.36
C ARG A 681 13.11 1.00 -59.10
N PRO A 682 13.70 -0.11 -58.53
CA PRO A 682 14.64 -0.95 -59.28
C PRO A 682 13.94 -1.54 -60.52
N ASP A 683 14.56 -1.47 -61.69
CA ASP A 683 13.93 -1.83 -62.97
C ASP A 683 13.59 -3.35 -63.13
N ASP A 684 14.14 -4.23 -62.29
CA ASP A 684 13.93 -5.68 -62.30
C ASP A 684 12.98 -6.20 -61.22
N TYR A 685 12.07 -5.39 -60.68
CA TYR A 685 11.36 -5.76 -59.48
C TYR A 685 9.84 -5.83 -59.69
N GLU A 686 9.26 -7.07 -59.59
CA GLU A 686 7.82 -7.35 -59.66
C GLU A 686 7.13 -7.28 -58.27
N ALA A 687 7.63 -6.51 -57.31
CA ALA A 687 6.97 -6.39 -56.03
C ALA A 687 5.62 -5.69 -56.16
N LYS A 688 4.60 -6.30 -55.54
CA LYS A 688 3.24 -5.74 -55.54
C LYS A 688 3.08 -4.59 -54.56
N PHE A 689 3.95 -4.52 -53.54
CA PHE A 689 4.02 -3.50 -52.49
C PHE A 689 5.46 -3.18 -52.12
N TYR A 690 5.68 -2.02 -51.50
CA TYR A 690 6.99 -1.54 -51.09
C TYR A 690 7.57 -2.38 -49.93
N PRO A 691 8.60 -3.20 -50.14
CA PRO A 691 9.22 -4.00 -49.10
C PRO A 691 10.20 -3.17 -48.31
N VAL A 692 10.31 -3.51 -46.98
CA VAL A 692 11.36 -2.97 -46.12
C VAL A 692 11.72 -4.02 -45.07
N ASP A 693 13.01 -4.14 -44.75
CA ASP A 693 13.45 -5.04 -43.69
C ASP A 693 12.78 -4.69 -42.34
N ASN A 694 12.36 -5.71 -41.60
CA ASN A 694 11.59 -5.56 -40.35
C ASN A 694 12.32 -4.72 -39.31
N ILE A 695 13.61 -4.98 -39.09
CA ILE A 695 14.42 -4.26 -38.09
C ILE A 695 14.64 -2.81 -38.54
N LYS A 696 14.93 -2.61 -39.84
CA LYS A 696 15.09 -1.30 -40.44
C LYS A 696 13.80 -0.46 -40.32
N TYR A 697 12.62 -1.07 -40.57
CA TYR A 697 11.34 -0.38 -40.39
C TYR A 697 11.15 0.11 -38.99
N LEU A 698 11.27 -0.80 -37.97
CA LEU A 698 11.10 -0.44 -36.57
C LEU A 698 12.10 0.62 -36.14
N ALA A 699 13.39 0.41 -36.41
CA ALA A 699 14.43 1.35 -36.02
C ALA A 699 14.18 2.76 -36.60
N LEU A 700 13.93 2.88 -37.91
CA LEU A 700 13.68 4.17 -38.57
C LEU A 700 12.35 4.78 -38.10
N SER A 701 11.29 3.99 -37.86
CA SER A 701 10.02 4.53 -37.40
C SER A 701 10.11 5.11 -36.02
N PHE A 702 10.82 4.44 -35.09
CA PHE A 702 11.08 4.99 -33.75
C PHE A 702 12.04 6.19 -33.77
N MET A 703 13.18 6.07 -34.45
CA MET A 703 14.18 7.15 -34.56
C MET A 703 13.62 8.42 -35.23
N THR A 704 12.63 8.29 -36.10
CA THR A 704 12.04 9.42 -36.81
C THR A 704 10.66 9.84 -36.28
N PHE A 705 10.30 9.45 -35.08
CA PHE A 705 9.02 9.80 -34.44
C PHE A 705 7.81 9.50 -35.35
N GLY A 706 7.82 8.32 -35.98
CA GLY A 706 6.74 7.87 -36.86
C GLY A 706 6.78 8.42 -38.30
N VAL A 707 7.64 9.37 -38.64
CA VAL A 707 7.74 9.93 -40.00
C VAL A 707 8.06 8.84 -41.04
N TYR A 708 8.92 7.88 -40.67
CA TYR A 708 9.23 6.77 -41.58
C TYR A 708 8.01 5.84 -41.79
N THR A 709 7.13 5.72 -40.82
CA THR A 709 5.85 4.99 -40.96
C THR A 709 4.97 5.67 -42.04
N VAL A 710 4.83 7.00 -42.00
CA VAL A 710 4.09 7.75 -43.00
C VAL A 710 4.75 7.61 -44.39
N TYR A 711 6.09 7.63 -44.45
CA TYR A 711 6.83 7.39 -45.68
C TYR A 711 6.58 5.98 -46.27
N TRP A 712 6.55 4.93 -45.40
CA TRP A 712 6.24 3.58 -45.84
C TRP A 712 4.80 3.47 -46.39
N LEU A 713 3.83 4.11 -45.72
CA LEU A 713 2.45 4.19 -46.20
C LEU A 713 2.36 4.89 -47.56
N TYR A 714 3.08 6.04 -47.74
CA TYR A 714 3.17 6.77 -48.98
C TYR A 714 3.70 5.89 -50.12
N LYS A 715 4.80 5.16 -49.90
CA LYS A 715 5.39 4.28 -50.90
C LYS A 715 4.44 3.15 -51.29
N ASN A 716 3.72 2.56 -50.37
CA ASN A 716 2.74 1.54 -50.70
C ASN A 716 1.57 2.08 -51.53
N TRP A 717 1.09 3.28 -51.24
CA TRP A 717 0.09 3.94 -52.09
C TRP A 717 0.64 4.30 -53.47
N GLN A 718 1.91 4.63 -53.56
CA GLN A 718 2.58 4.85 -54.83
C GLN A 718 2.63 3.54 -55.68
N TYR A 719 3.00 2.42 -55.05
CA TYR A 719 3.00 1.09 -55.68
C TYR A 719 1.60 0.67 -56.17
N ILE A 720 0.56 0.93 -55.36
CA ILE A 720 -0.84 0.68 -55.76
C ILE A 720 -1.23 1.58 -56.96
N LYS A 721 -0.87 2.86 -56.93
CA LYS A 721 -1.15 3.80 -58.04
C LYS A 721 -0.56 3.30 -59.36
N GLU A 722 0.69 2.88 -59.35
CA GLU A 722 1.42 2.41 -60.51
C GLU A 722 0.88 1.03 -60.97
N ARG A 723 0.62 0.12 -60.08
CA ARG A 723 0.08 -1.21 -60.38
C ARG A 723 -1.31 -1.16 -61.01
N ASP A 724 -2.21 -0.38 -60.38
CA ASP A 724 -3.64 -0.32 -60.78
C ASP A 724 -3.95 0.79 -61.76
N GLN A 725 -2.92 1.54 -62.23
CA GLN A 725 -3.04 2.71 -63.15
C GLN A 725 -4.11 3.71 -62.67
N SER A 726 -4.22 3.89 -61.35
CA SER A 726 -5.29 4.63 -60.71
C SER A 726 -4.91 6.09 -60.45
N ASN A 727 -5.89 7.02 -60.53
CA ASN A 727 -5.67 8.44 -60.30
C ASN A 727 -5.81 8.78 -58.83
N ILE A 728 -5.04 8.11 -57.93
CA ILE A 728 -5.02 8.36 -56.50
C ILE A 728 -3.89 9.34 -56.12
N MET A 729 -4.02 10.00 -54.99
CA MET A 729 -2.99 10.89 -54.41
C MET A 729 -2.26 10.17 -53.26
N PRO A 730 -1.10 9.52 -53.50
CA PRO A 730 -0.40 8.69 -52.50
C PRO A 730 -0.04 9.46 -51.23
N LEU A 731 0.43 10.70 -51.35
CA LEU A 731 0.84 11.53 -50.23
C LEU A 731 -0.35 11.90 -49.33
N ALA A 732 -1.46 12.34 -49.90
CA ALA A 732 -2.67 12.64 -49.11
C ALA A 732 -3.18 11.40 -48.38
N ARG A 733 -3.17 10.22 -49.01
CA ARG A 733 -3.59 8.96 -48.36
C ARG A 733 -2.65 8.50 -47.23
N ALA A 734 -1.38 8.82 -47.29
CA ALA A 734 -0.42 8.54 -46.26
C ALA A 734 -0.57 9.48 -45.06
N ILE A 735 -0.75 10.79 -45.31
CA ILE A 735 -0.94 11.80 -44.24
C ILE A 735 -2.27 11.55 -43.52
N PHE A 736 -3.34 11.33 -44.24
CA PHE A 736 -4.66 11.00 -43.66
C PHE A 736 -4.83 9.48 -43.42
N SER A 737 -3.81 8.84 -42.88
CA SER A 737 -3.73 7.38 -42.71
C SER A 737 -4.89 6.80 -41.91
N ILE A 738 -5.47 7.50 -40.97
CA ILE A 738 -6.66 7.07 -40.19
C ILE A 738 -7.80 6.66 -41.13
N ILE A 739 -8.07 7.46 -42.16
CA ILE A 739 -9.15 7.21 -43.15
C ILE A 739 -8.74 6.07 -44.07
N TRP A 740 -7.47 6.04 -44.48
CA TRP A 740 -6.98 5.18 -45.54
C TRP A 740 -6.28 3.91 -45.05
N TYR A 741 -6.22 3.65 -43.74
CA TYR A 741 -5.63 2.44 -43.15
C TYR A 741 -6.36 1.19 -43.59
N TYR A 742 -7.70 1.14 -43.43
CA TYR A 742 -8.52 0.02 -43.84
C TYR A 742 -8.44 -0.30 -45.33
N PRO A 743 -8.58 0.67 -46.24
CA PRO A 743 -8.37 0.45 -47.68
C PRO A 743 -6.99 -0.11 -48.04
N LEU A 744 -5.90 0.37 -47.40
CA LEU A 744 -4.57 -0.15 -47.63
C LEU A 744 -4.43 -1.60 -47.10
N ALA A 745 -4.83 -1.85 -45.91
CA ALA A 745 -4.81 -3.19 -45.29
C ALA A 745 -5.62 -4.19 -46.12
N LYS A 746 -6.82 -3.78 -46.61
CA LYS A 746 -7.66 -4.59 -47.49
C LYS A 746 -6.90 -4.96 -48.78
N GLN A 747 -6.19 -4.02 -49.41
CA GLN A 747 -5.39 -4.29 -50.62
C GLN A 747 -4.25 -5.29 -50.33
N ILE A 748 -3.58 -5.16 -49.17
CA ILE A 748 -2.51 -6.06 -48.81
C ILE A 748 -3.04 -7.50 -48.56
N PHE A 749 -4.18 -7.63 -47.84
CA PHE A 749 -4.81 -8.93 -47.57
C PHE A 749 -5.36 -9.63 -48.84
N LEU A 750 -5.75 -8.85 -49.86
CA LEU A 750 -6.29 -9.40 -51.13
C LEU A 750 -5.22 -9.92 -52.11
N ILE A 751 -3.94 -9.71 -51.87
CA ILE A 751 -2.86 -9.93 -52.84
C ILE A 751 -2.82 -11.34 -53.45
N ASN A 752 -3.18 -12.37 -52.68
CA ASN A 752 -3.18 -13.76 -53.07
C ASN A 752 -4.57 -14.41 -52.86
N LYS A 753 -5.65 -13.62 -52.80
CA LYS A 753 -7.02 -14.06 -52.56
C LYS A 753 -7.99 -13.32 -53.50
N ASP A 754 -8.95 -14.03 -54.05
CA ASP A 754 -10.01 -13.42 -54.88
C ASP A 754 -11.03 -12.64 -54.02
N LYS A 755 -11.25 -13.10 -52.79
CA LYS A 755 -12.18 -12.48 -51.82
C LYS A 755 -11.65 -12.58 -50.39
N LEU A 756 -11.94 -11.57 -49.57
CA LEU A 756 -11.67 -11.59 -48.15
C LEU A 756 -12.67 -12.50 -47.39
N THR A 757 -12.19 -13.27 -46.44
CA THR A 757 -13.04 -14.03 -45.51
C THR A 757 -13.58 -13.13 -44.40
N LYS A 758 -14.63 -13.59 -43.68
CA LYS A 758 -15.12 -12.86 -42.48
C LYS A 758 -14.02 -12.63 -41.47
N ARG A 759 -13.10 -13.62 -41.32
CA ARG A 759 -11.93 -13.51 -40.39
C ARG A 759 -10.95 -12.42 -40.86
N ASP A 760 -10.68 -12.30 -42.16
CA ASP A 760 -9.80 -11.24 -42.68
C ASP A 760 -10.39 -9.85 -42.39
N HIS A 761 -11.71 -9.67 -42.61
CA HIS A 761 -12.42 -8.42 -42.30
C HIS A 761 -12.34 -8.11 -40.80
N ALA A 762 -12.52 -9.09 -39.92
CA ALA A 762 -12.41 -8.90 -38.46
C ALA A 762 -10.98 -8.46 -38.08
N ILE A 763 -9.94 -9.11 -38.60
CA ILE A 763 -8.53 -8.77 -38.32
C ILE A 763 -8.23 -7.34 -38.80
N ILE A 764 -8.64 -6.95 -40.04
CA ILE A 764 -8.40 -5.61 -40.56
C ILE A 764 -9.14 -4.56 -39.71
N SER A 765 -10.37 -4.85 -39.29
CA SER A 765 -11.14 -3.94 -38.41
C SER A 765 -10.52 -3.80 -37.04
N LEU A 766 -10.04 -4.90 -36.45
CA LEU A 766 -9.34 -4.87 -35.16
C LEU A 766 -8.05 -4.01 -35.24
N LEU A 767 -7.24 -4.21 -36.31
CA LEU A 767 -6.04 -3.41 -36.54
C LEU A 767 -6.35 -1.93 -36.74
N LEU A 768 -7.46 -1.60 -37.42
CA LEU A 768 -7.90 -0.21 -37.57
C LEU A 768 -8.31 0.40 -36.24
N VAL A 769 -9.11 -0.32 -35.44
CA VAL A 769 -9.51 0.14 -34.10
C VAL A 769 -8.29 0.35 -33.22
N ALA A 770 -7.35 -0.60 -33.21
CA ALA A 770 -6.09 -0.47 -32.50
C ALA A 770 -5.27 0.75 -32.96
N PHE A 771 -5.19 0.99 -34.26
CA PHE A 771 -4.49 2.15 -34.84
C PHE A 771 -5.16 3.47 -34.41
N ILE A 772 -6.51 3.54 -34.38
CA ILE A 772 -7.26 4.71 -33.91
C ILE A 772 -7.03 4.92 -32.40
N ILE A 773 -7.06 3.88 -31.59
CA ILE A 773 -6.75 3.97 -30.17
C ILE A 773 -5.33 4.53 -29.96
N GLY A 774 -4.34 4.01 -30.69
CA GLY A 774 -2.98 4.56 -30.66
C GLY A 774 -2.92 6.03 -31.04
N TYR A 775 -3.71 6.45 -32.04
CA TYR A 775 -3.80 7.86 -32.43
C TYR A 775 -4.43 8.73 -31.33
N LEU A 776 -5.50 8.27 -30.71
CA LEU A 776 -6.15 9.01 -29.62
C LEU A 776 -5.20 9.14 -28.41
N ILE A 777 -4.49 8.09 -28.06
CA ILE A 777 -3.49 8.11 -26.99
C ILE A 777 -2.33 9.06 -27.35
N SER A 778 -1.86 9.08 -28.60
CA SER A 778 -0.78 9.96 -29.03
C SER A 778 -1.17 11.46 -29.07
N ASN A 779 -2.45 11.79 -28.98
CA ASN A 779 -2.94 13.17 -28.83
C ASN A 779 -3.14 13.59 -27.36
N THR A 780 -2.73 12.79 -26.39
CA THR A 780 -2.70 13.13 -24.97
C THR A 780 -1.38 13.82 -24.60
N GLN A 781 -1.22 14.21 -23.34
CA GLN A 781 0.00 14.88 -22.86
C GLN A 781 0.95 13.89 -22.13
N GLY A 782 2.21 14.29 -21.99
CA GLY A 782 3.21 13.54 -21.25
C GLY A 782 3.66 12.25 -21.94
N ILE A 783 4.01 11.25 -21.19
CA ILE A 783 4.58 9.98 -21.66
C ILE A 783 3.62 9.17 -22.56
N TYR A 784 2.33 9.42 -22.48
CA TYR A 784 1.31 8.71 -23.26
C TYR A 784 1.44 8.98 -24.76
N VAL A 785 1.98 10.14 -25.16
CA VAL A 785 2.28 10.45 -26.58
C VAL A 785 3.17 9.37 -27.20
N PHE A 786 4.20 8.95 -26.47
CA PHE A 786 5.16 7.93 -26.93
C PHE A 786 4.54 6.53 -26.96
N LEU A 787 3.68 6.22 -25.99
CA LEU A 787 2.95 4.96 -25.96
C LEU A 787 1.97 4.85 -27.13
N GLY A 788 1.23 5.92 -27.41
CA GLY A 788 0.31 5.98 -28.55
C GLY A 788 1.03 5.84 -29.89
N LEU A 789 2.18 6.53 -30.04
CA LEU A 789 3.01 6.42 -31.23
C LEU A 789 3.57 5.01 -31.43
N ALA A 790 4.12 4.42 -30.38
CA ALA A 790 4.62 3.04 -30.41
C ALA A 790 3.52 2.09 -30.89
N PHE A 791 2.32 2.24 -30.34
CA PHE A 791 1.18 1.42 -30.69
C PHE A 791 0.80 1.55 -32.18
N GLN A 792 0.78 2.78 -32.74
CA GLN A 792 0.56 3.01 -34.18
C GLN A 792 1.65 2.36 -35.02
N ILE A 793 2.94 2.52 -34.66
CA ILE A 793 4.06 1.89 -35.37
C ILE A 793 3.90 0.37 -35.43
N PHE A 794 3.50 -0.28 -34.31
CA PHE A 794 3.27 -1.71 -34.27
C PHE A 794 2.06 -2.16 -35.10
N CYS A 795 0.97 -1.38 -35.16
CA CYS A 795 -0.17 -1.67 -36.04
C CYS A 795 0.24 -1.67 -37.51
N VAL A 796 1.08 -0.72 -37.94
CA VAL A 796 1.59 -0.68 -39.34
C VAL A 796 2.67 -1.74 -39.54
N PHE A 797 3.48 -2.06 -38.53
CA PHE A 797 4.48 -3.13 -38.59
C PHE A 797 3.86 -4.49 -38.95
N PHE A 798 2.66 -4.77 -38.44
CA PHE A 798 1.93 -5.97 -38.84
C PHE A 798 1.68 -6.01 -40.35
N LEU A 799 1.34 -4.87 -40.97
CA LEU A 799 1.19 -4.79 -42.43
C LEU A 799 2.53 -4.95 -43.16
N VAL A 800 3.64 -4.44 -42.60
CA VAL A 800 5.00 -4.65 -43.10
C VAL A 800 5.35 -6.14 -43.15
N LEU A 801 5.07 -6.86 -42.08
CA LEU A 801 5.27 -8.32 -42.01
C LEU A 801 4.49 -9.04 -43.13
N LEU A 802 3.22 -8.69 -43.33
CA LEU A 802 2.39 -9.28 -44.38
C LEU A 802 2.93 -8.98 -45.76
N VAL A 803 3.35 -7.72 -46.02
CA VAL A 803 3.96 -7.33 -47.33
C VAL A 803 5.23 -8.12 -47.59
N ASN A 804 6.10 -8.29 -46.57
CA ASN A 804 7.34 -9.04 -46.71
C ASN A 804 7.12 -10.54 -46.91
N MET A 805 6.08 -11.11 -46.32
CA MET A 805 5.70 -12.53 -46.51
C MET A 805 5.09 -12.80 -47.90
N GLN A 806 4.46 -11.79 -48.52
CA GLN A 806 3.69 -11.98 -49.75
C GLN A 806 4.43 -11.51 -51.00
N ASN A 807 5.48 -10.68 -50.88
CA ASN A 807 6.31 -10.30 -52.03
C ASN A 807 7.20 -11.49 -52.44
N PRO A 808 7.22 -11.91 -53.74
CA PRO A 808 8.01 -13.06 -54.17
C PRO A 808 9.52 -12.79 -54.07
N VAL A 809 10.25 -13.69 -53.39
CA VAL A 809 11.72 -13.69 -53.33
C VAL A 809 12.25 -14.40 -54.56
N ARG A 810 12.76 -13.70 -55.56
CA ARG A 810 13.24 -14.32 -56.85
C ARG A 810 14.76 -14.32 -57.06
N SER A 811 15.58 -13.88 -56.05
CA SER A 811 17.05 -13.90 -56.20
C SER A 811 17.77 -14.20 -54.91
N PRO A 812 18.85 -15.04 -54.93
CA PRO A 812 19.76 -15.19 -53.80
C PRO A 812 20.49 -13.83 -53.58
N GLY A 813 20.23 -13.16 -52.51
CA GLY A 813 20.77 -11.82 -52.17
C GLY A 813 19.75 -10.68 -52.18
N TYR A 814 18.49 -10.93 -52.50
CA TYR A 814 17.42 -9.96 -52.31
C TYR A 814 17.02 -9.92 -50.82
N LEU A 815 17.58 -8.99 -50.14
CA LEU A 815 17.15 -8.64 -48.77
C LEU A 815 16.10 -7.53 -48.90
N HIS A 816 14.93 -7.71 -48.31
CA HIS A 816 13.79 -6.78 -48.29
C HIS A 816 14.19 -5.34 -47.93
N ASN A 817 14.88 -4.62 -48.85
CA ASN A 817 15.36 -3.25 -48.66
C ASN A 817 16.07 -3.07 -47.30
N SER A 818 17.01 -3.96 -46.96
CA SER A 818 17.72 -3.96 -45.69
C SER A 818 18.89 -2.97 -45.62
N LYS A 819 19.41 -2.50 -46.77
CA LYS A 819 20.59 -1.64 -46.80
C LYS A 819 20.28 -0.23 -46.24
N TRP A 820 21.06 0.16 -45.25
CA TRP A 820 21.08 1.54 -44.74
C TRP A 820 21.81 2.43 -45.74
N ARG A 821 21.26 3.64 -45.97
CA ARG A 821 21.85 4.64 -46.86
C ARG A 821 22.02 5.93 -46.06
N ILE A 822 22.93 6.79 -46.47
CA ILE A 822 23.28 8.03 -45.77
C ILE A 822 22.08 8.94 -45.55
N ARG A 823 21.09 8.93 -46.45
CA ARG A 823 19.82 9.64 -46.29
C ARG A 823 18.99 9.21 -45.08
N HIS A 824 19.09 7.96 -44.67
CA HIS A 824 18.42 7.47 -43.46
C HIS A 824 19.04 8.06 -42.20
N LEU A 825 20.37 8.27 -42.21
CA LEU A 825 21.08 8.93 -41.12
C LEU A 825 20.75 10.41 -41.07
N PHE A 826 20.66 11.09 -42.21
CA PHE A 826 20.26 12.50 -42.27
C PHE A 826 18.85 12.76 -41.71
N ALA A 827 17.93 11.83 -41.85
CA ALA A 827 16.62 11.93 -41.24
C ALA A 827 16.61 11.44 -39.76
N ALA A 828 17.33 10.35 -39.46
CA ALA A 828 17.26 9.73 -38.17
C ALA A 828 17.97 10.54 -37.07
N ILE A 829 19.13 11.09 -37.29
CA ILE A 829 19.92 11.81 -36.29
C ILE A 829 19.15 13.04 -35.75
N PRO A 830 18.73 14.01 -36.56
CA PRO A 830 18.02 15.18 -36.05
C PRO A 830 16.72 14.83 -35.35
N LEU A 831 15.96 13.87 -35.88
CA LEU A 831 14.69 13.46 -35.31
C LEU A 831 14.85 12.66 -34.03
N SER A 832 15.93 11.87 -33.88
CA SER A 832 16.24 11.16 -32.62
C SER A 832 16.58 12.13 -31.49
N ILE A 833 17.33 13.18 -31.78
CA ILE A 833 17.65 14.20 -30.77
C ILE A 833 16.37 14.98 -30.40
N PHE A 834 15.54 15.35 -31.38
CA PHE A 834 14.24 15.95 -31.10
C PHE A 834 13.34 15.03 -30.26
N LEU A 835 13.34 13.72 -30.54
CA LEU A 835 12.63 12.71 -29.78
C LEU A 835 13.13 12.67 -28.32
N ALA A 836 14.46 12.67 -28.11
CA ALA A 836 15.05 12.66 -26.79
C ALA A 836 14.69 13.92 -26.00
N PHE A 837 14.72 15.08 -26.66
CA PHE A 837 14.30 16.35 -26.06
C PHE A 837 12.81 16.32 -25.66
N THR A 838 11.94 15.92 -26.57
CA THR A 838 10.50 15.81 -26.29
C THR A 838 10.20 14.80 -25.19
N PHE A 839 10.96 13.70 -25.13
CA PHE A 839 10.84 12.72 -24.05
C PHE A 839 11.25 13.34 -22.72
N ALA A 840 12.38 14.04 -22.66
CA ALA A 840 12.86 14.71 -21.44
C ALA A 840 11.85 15.74 -20.91
N THR A 841 11.19 16.51 -21.80
CA THR A 841 10.10 17.42 -21.37
C THR A 841 8.86 16.67 -20.90
N SER A 842 8.52 15.54 -21.51
CA SER A 842 7.32 14.76 -21.16
C SER A 842 7.40 14.09 -19.78
N ILE A 843 8.61 13.84 -19.29
CA ILE A 843 8.88 13.30 -17.94
C ILE A 843 9.30 14.41 -16.96
N TYR A 844 9.18 15.66 -17.34
CA TYR A 844 9.55 16.85 -16.56
C TYR A 844 11.03 16.91 -16.13
N PHE A 845 11.92 16.22 -16.84
CA PHE A 845 13.38 16.29 -16.64
C PHE A 845 13.96 17.66 -17.03
N ILE A 846 13.33 18.34 -17.98
CA ILE A 846 13.59 19.73 -18.36
C ILE A 846 12.27 20.52 -18.26
N PRO A 847 12.32 21.86 -18.13
CA PRO A 847 11.13 22.70 -17.98
C PRO A 847 10.07 22.42 -19.05
N SER A 848 8.82 22.49 -18.64
CA SER A 848 7.67 22.30 -19.53
C SER A 848 7.31 23.61 -20.22
N THR A 849 6.84 23.53 -21.46
CA THR A 849 6.33 24.68 -22.22
C THR A 849 5.00 25.23 -21.70
N HIS A 850 4.40 24.59 -20.71
CA HIS A 850 3.12 24.99 -20.13
C HIS A 850 3.18 25.02 -18.61
N VAL A 851 2.21 25.70 -17.98
CA VAL A 851 2.08 25.74 -16.50
C VAL A 851 1.80 24.35 -15.96
N VAL A 852 2.66 23.88 -15.06
CA VAL A 852 2.59 22.56 -14.43
C VAL A 852 2.20 22.62 -12.95
N ASP A 853 1.69 21.52 -12.42
CA ASP A 853 1.44 21.36 -11.00
C ASP A 853 2.76 21.16 -10.24
N GLY A 854 2.90 21.74 -9.07
CA GLY A 854 4.14 21.73 -8.28
C GLY A 854 4.67 20.33 -7.97
N HIS A 855 3.78 19.35 -7.80
CA HIS A 855 4.17 17.94 -7.55
C HIS A 855 4.82 17.25 -8.78
N LYS A 856 4.81 17.88 -9.95
CA LYS A 856 5.46 17.38 -11.18
C LYS A 856 6.86 17.97 -11.38
N ILE A 857 7.24 18.95 -10.59
CA ILE A 857 8.57 19.52 -10.64
C ILE A 857 9.55 18.52 -10.03
N TRP A 858 10.71 18.39 -10.64
CA TRP A 858 11.75 17.50 -10.15
C TRP A 858 12.21 17.89 -8.75
N ASP A 859 12.48 16.90 -7.92
CA ASP A 859 12.95 17.11 -6.54
C ASP A 859 14.19 18.02 -6.48
N ASN A 860 15.12 17.87 -7.42
CA ASN A 860 16.30 18.73 -7.48
C ASN A 860 15.96 20.17 -7.79
N ASP A 861 14.94 20.41 -8.61
CA ASP A 861 14.47 21.76 -8.94
C ASP A 861 13.70 22.37 -7.77
N LEU A 862 12.92 21.59 -7.05
CA LEU A 862 12.30 22.03 -5.78
C LEU A 862 13.36 22.33 -4.73
N LYS A 863 14.37 21.48 -4.59
CA LYS A 863 15.52 21.73 -3.69
C LYS A 863 16.26 23.03 -4.05
N PHE A 864 16.43 23.30 -5.36
CA PHE A 864 16.97 24.59 -5.80
C PHE A 864 16.11 25.76 -5.32
N MET A 865 14.78 25.70 -5.50
CA MET A 865 13.88 26.77 -5.07
C MET A 865 13.96 27.07 -3.57
N TYR A 866 14.03 26.01 -2.73
CA TYR A 866 14.22 26.17 -1.28
C TYR A 866 15.58 26.78 -0.93
N ARG A 867 16.66 26.30 -1.55
CA ARG A 867 18.01 26.82 -1.33
C ARG A 867 18.14 28.28 -1.78
N ALA A 868 17.58 28.59 -2.94
CA ALA A 868 17.55 29.92 -3.47
C ALA A 868 16.60 30.84 -2.68
N LYS A 869 15.97 30.37 -1.58
CA LYS A 869 14.97 31.09 -0.80
C LYS A 869 13.83 31.67 -1.65
N ILE A 870 13.51 30.99 -2.75
CA ILE A 870 12.32 31.27 -3.56
C ILE A 870 11.10 30.70 -2.83
N LEU A 871 11.23 29.48 -2.32
CA LEU A 871 10.28 28.85 -1.42
C LEU A 871 10.80 28.90 0.02
N GLU A 872 9.91 29.09 0.97
CA GLU A 872 10.21 29.02 2.39
C GLU A 872 10.06 27.57 2.91
N PRO A 873 10.74 27.19 4.00
CA PRO A 873 10.55 25.88 4.61
C PRO A 873 9.08 25.60 4.89
N GLY A 874 8.59 24.44 4.44
CA GLY A 874 7.19 24.02 4.56
C GLY A 874 6.21 24.70 3.61
N GLU A 875 6.67 25.57 2.70
CA GLU A 875 5.85 26.18 1.65
C GLU A 875 5.68 25.20 0.48
N ARG A 876 4.45 25.02 0.00
CA ARG A 876 4.14 24.06 -1.05
C ARG A 876 3.91 24.76 -2.38
N LEU A 877 4.66 24.31 -3.39
CA LEU A 877 4.49 24.76 -4.77
C LEU A 877 3.19 24.17 -5.35
N GLY A 878 2.23 25.04 -5.67
CA GLY A 878 0.97 24.64 -6.30
C GLY A 878 1.06 24.59 -7.81
N LEU A 879 1.44 25.70 -8.44
CA LEU A 879 1.61 25.83 -9.89
C LEU A 879 2.95 26.48 -10.19
N PHE A 880 3.57 26.08 -11.33
CA PHE A 880 4.87 26.59 -11.74
C PHE A 880 5.01 26.67 -13.26
N TYR A 881 5.76 27.67 -13.74
CA TYR A 881 6.17 27.84 -15.11
C TYR A 881 7.52 28.55 -15.21
N SER A 882 8.41 28.07 -16.07
CA SER A 882 9.67 28.73 -16.45
C SER A 882 9.70 28.93 -17.96
N SER A 883 10.14 30.09 -18.41
CA SER A 883 10.31 30.40 -19.85
C SER A 883 11.64 29.88 -20.41
N ASP A 884 12.60 29.49 -19.56
CA ASP A 884 13.84 28.86 -20.01
C ASP A 884 13.60 27.42 -20.47
N LEU A 885 14.25 27.06 -21.57
CA LEU A 885 14.05 25.78 -22.25
C LEU A 885 14.74 24.59 -21.56
N PHE A 886 15.74 24.81 -20.71
CA PHE A 886 16.61 23.75 -20.21
C PHE A 886 16.68 23.67 -18.69
N SER A 887 16.47 24.77 -17.98
CA SER A 887 16.65 24.78 -16.53
C SER A 887 15.81 25.86 -15.86
N ILE A 888 15.11 25.51 -14.79
CA ILE A 888 14.39 26.47 -13.96
C ILE A 888 15.31 27.42 -13.17
N GLN A 889 16.62 27.19 -13.20
CA GLN A 889 17.56 28.01 -12.39
C GLN A 889 17.79 29.43 -12.92
N LYS A 890 17.30 29.74 -14.14
CA LYS A 890 17.42 31.06 -14.74
C LYS A 890 16.21 31.93 -14.48
N ASP A 891 15.01 31.37 -14.55
CA ASP A 891 13.77 32.08 -14.30
C ASP A 891 12.66 31.12 -13.85
N GLY A 892 11.63 31.68 -13.22
CA GLY A 892 10.44 30.91 -12.91
C GLY A 892 9.37 31.76 -12.22
N ASN A 893 8.13 31.38 -12.48
CA ASN A 893 6.93 32.01 -11.99
C ASN A 893 6.08 30.98 -11.27
N GLY A 894 5.71 31.20 -10.02
CA GLY A 894 5.05 30.18 -9.23
C GLY A 894 3.98 30.70 -8.30
N LEU A 895 3.08 29.79 -7.95
CA LEU A 895 2.03 29.97 -6.97
C LEU A 895 2.16 28.89 -5.90
N THR A 896 2.29 29.32 -4.66
CA THR A 896 2.39 28.41 -3.52
C THR A 896 1.10 28.37 -2.71
N ASP A 897 1.10 27.71 -1.59
CA ASP A 897 0.02 27.77 -0.59
C ASP A 897 0.03 29.07 0.23
N ARG A 898 1.04 29.95 0.06
CA ARG A 898 1.19 31.18 0.86
C ARG A 898 1.32 32.45 0.03
N LYS A 899 1.99 32.37 -1.11
CA LYS A 899 2.36 33.53 -1.92
C LYS A 899 2.37 33.23 -3.41
N VAL A 900 2.42 34.28 -4.22
CA VAL A 900 2.77 34.26 -5.62
C VAL A 900 4.17 34.83 -5.78
N PHE A 901 5.00 34.25 -6.67
CA PHE A 901 6.37 34.69 -6.86
C PHE A 901 6.83 34.64 -8.31
N SER A 902 7.81 35.49 -8.61
CA SER A 902 8.60 35.47 -9.85
C SER A 902 10.07 35.59 -9.50
N TYR A 903 10.94 34.87 -10.21
CA TYR A 903 12.38 35.06 -10.08
C TYR A 903 13.05 34.95 -11.45
N TRP A 904 14.18 35.67 -11.60
CA TRP A 904 15.01 35.63 -12.79
C TRP A 904 16.46 35.96 -12.46
N LYS A 905 17.39 35.60 -13.36
CA LYS A 905 18.79 36.00 -13.24
C LYS A 905 19.03 37.30 -13.98
N GLU A 906 19.56 38.29 -13.29
CA GLU A 906 20.04 39.55 -13.83
C GLU A 906 21.49 39.76 -13.37
N ASP A 907 22.43 39.97 -14.30
CA ASP A 907 23.89 40.09 -14.00
C ASP A 907 24.43 38.96 -13.10
N ASN A 908 24.01 37.73 -13.38
CA ASN A 908 24.34 36.52 -12.62
C ASN A 908 23.87 36.51 -11.14
N GLN A 909 23.02 37.47 -10.74
CA GLN A 909 22.36 37.48 -9.46
C GLN A 909 20.89 37.08 -9.60
N LEU A 910 20.42 36.29 -8.66
CA LEU A 910 19.02 35.85 -8.64
C LEU A 910 18.16 36.96 -8.03
N VAL A 911 17.34 37.61 -8.87
CA VAL A 911 16.32 38.55 -8.45
C VAL A 911 15.05 37.78 -8.12
N ARG A 912 14.37 38.14 -7.04
CA ARG A 912 13.15 37.49 -6.55
C ARG A 912 12.11 38.53 -6.18
N GLU A 913 10.92 38.37 -6.71
CA GLU A 913 9.74 39.19 -6.39
C GLU A 913 8.62 38.25 -5.92
N TYR A 914 7.93 38.62 -4.87
CA TYR A 914 6.80 37.83 -4.35
C TYR A 914 5.81 38.72 -3.61
N ALA A 915 4.57 38.23 -3.45
CA ALA A 915 3.56 38.84 -2.60
C ALA A 915 2.77 37.73 -1.88
N TYR A 916 2.59 37.87 -0.57
CA TYR A 916 1.65 37.06 0.19
C TYR A 916 0.23 37.40 -0.23
N PHE A 917 -0.73 36.50 -0.05
CA PHE A 917 -2.09 36.73 -0.57
C PHE A 917 -2.80 37.91 0.05
N ASP A 918 -2.50 38.21 1.31
CA ASP A 918 -2.99 39.39 2.04
C ASP A 918 -2.30 40.70 1.67
N GLU A 919 -1.19 40.65 0.96
CA GLU A 919 -0.46 41.83 0.45
C GLU A 919 -0.86 42.21 -0.98
N ILE A 920 -1.73 41.43 -1.64
CA ILE A 920 -2.14 41.68 -3.03
C ILE A 920 -3.38 42.57 -3.04
N ASP A 921 -3.27 43.76 -3.70
CA ASP A 921 -4.37 44.69 -3.91
C ASP A 921 -5.11 44.44 -5.23
N ASP A 922 -4.36 44.23 -6.33
CA ASP A 922 -4.95 43.95 -7.66
C ASP A 922 -4.12 42.97 -8.48
N ILE A 923 -4.80 42.27 -9.38
CA ILE A 923 -4.20 41.37 -10.38
C ILE A 923 -4.75 41.65 -11.77
N SER A 924 -3.84 41.98 -12.68
CA SER A 924 -4.16 42.26 -14.10
C SER A 924 -3.46 41.27 -15.02
N LEU A 925 -4.24 40.49 -15.79
CA LEU A 925 -3.74 39.59 -16.82
C LEU A 925 -3.84 40.26 -18.20
N ASP A 926 -2.70 40.56 -18.80
CA ASP A 926 -2.61 41.00 -20.19
C ASP A 926 -2.30 39.82 -21.13
N GLN A 927 -3.24 39.49 -21.97
CA GLN A 927 -3.13 38.49 -23.04
C GLN A 927 -2.85 39.09 -24.41
N SER A 928 -2.25 40.28 -24.44
CA SER A 928 -2.08 41.07 -25.67
C SER A 928 -1.51 40.23 -26.82
N THR A 929 -2.23 40.24 -27.86
CA THR A 929 -2.08 40.16 -29.33
C THR A 929 -0.82 39.55 -29.93
N GLY A 930 -0.08 38.67 -29.23
CA GLY A 930 0.97 37.84 -29.80
C GLY A 930 0.43 36.52 -30.35
N SER A 931 1.26 35.75 -31.00
CA SER A 931 0.97 34.39 -31.42
C SER A 931 0.61 33.55 -30.17
N THR A 932 0.01 32.39 -30.34
CA THR A 932 -0.22 31.41 -29.27
C THR A 932 1.07 30.90 -28.60
N LEU A 933 2.23 31.33 -29.12
CA LEU A 933 3.56 31.00 -28.60
C LEU A 933 4.12 32.09 -27.69
N ASP A 934 3.46 33.25 -27.56
CA ASP A 934 3.91 34.31 -26.67
C ASP A 934 3.26 34.12 -25.27
N ASP A 935 4.04 34.35 -24.22
CA ASP A 935 3.54 34.26 -22.84
C ASP A 935 2.56 35.40 -22.50
N SER A 936 1.61 35.13 -21.63
CA SER A 936 0.77 36.17 -21.02
C SER A 936 1.54 36.86 -19.93
N THR A 937 1.29 38.14 -19.73
CA THR A 937 1.87 38.94 -18.65
C THR A 937 0.86 39.10 -17.52
N LEU A 938 1.18 38.59 -16.32
CA LEU A 938 0.37 38.76 -15.13
C LEU A 938 1.05 39.79 -14.20
N THR A 939 0.44 40.95 -14.03
CA THR A 939 0.90 42.00 -13.11
C THR A 939 0.24 41.80 -11.77
N ILE A 940 1.06 41.73 -10.70
CA ILE A 940 0.63 41.70 -9.31
C ILE A 940 0.92 43.06 -8.71
N THR A 941 -0.12 43.74 -8.20
CA THR A 941 -0.01 45.02 -7.48
C THR A 941 -0.17 44.74 -5.99
N ARG A 942 0.82 45.17 -5.19
CA ARG A 942 0.76 45.05 -3.73
C ARG A 942 -0.01 46.20 -3.09
N THR A 943 -0.46 46.01 -1.87
CA THR A 943 -1.15 47.05 -1.06
C THR A 943 -0.33 48.32 -0.80
N ASP A 944 1.00 48.28 -0.93
CA ASP A 944 1.90 49.41 -0.86
C ASP A 944 2.04 50.19 -2.18
N GLY A 945 1.36 49.75 -3.25
CA GLY A 945 1.40 50.29 -4.60
C GLY A 945 2.55 49.81 -5.47
N SER A 946 3.46 48.97 -4.97
CA SER A 946 4.51 48.35 -5.77
C SER A 946 3.93 47.21 -6.64
N ASN A 947 4.55 46.94 -7.78
CA ASN A 947 4.10 45.86 -8.66
C ASN A 947 5.28 45.02 -9.18
N PHE A 948 4.99 43.80 -9.57
CA PHE A 948 5.91 42.92 -10.30
C PHE A 948 5.15 42.05 -11.29
N ILE A 949 5.87 41.45 -12.22
CA ILE A 949 5.30 40.75 -13.39
C ILE A 949 5.68 39.27 -13.37
N LEU A 950 4.71 38.43 -13.69
CA LEU A 950 4.92 37.02 -14.01
C LEU A 950 4.66 36.80 -15.51
N TYR A 951 5.51 35.98 -16.14
CA TYR A 951 5.28 35.48 -17.48
C TYR A 951 4.66 34.10 -17.38
N LEU A 952 3.55 33.86 -18.09
CA LEU A 952 2.78 32.61 -17.99
C LEU A 952 2.40 32.08 -19.36
N SER A 953 2.67 30.82 -19.60
CA SER A 953 2.33 30.17 -20.86
C SER A 953 0.82 30.11 -21.10
N LYS A 954 0.40 30.47 -22.30
CA LYS A 954 -0.99 30.32 -22.80
C LYS A 954 -1.33 28.89 -23.17
N GLU A 955 -0.32 28.03 -23.33
CA GLU A 955 -0.51 26.66 -23.73
C GLU A 955 -1.44 25.92 -22.74
N SER A 956 -2.42 25.21 -23.27
CA SER A 956 -3.43 24.48 -22.49
C SER A 956 -4.19 25.38 -21.48
N PHE A 957 -4.34 26.67 -21.76
CA PHE A 957 -4.95 27.67 -20.89
C PHE A 957 -4.22 27.83 -19.53
N GLY A 958 -2.90 27.63 -19.52
CA GLY A 958 -2.08 27.66 -18.32
C GLY A 958 -2.15 28.98 -17.56
N ASP A 959 -2.10 30.10 -18.27
CA ASP A 959 -2.26 31.45 -17.74
C ASP A 959 -3.60 31.66 -17.00
N LYS A 960 -4.70 31.20 -17.60
CA LYS A 960 -6.05 31.31 -16.99
C LYS A 960 -6.19 30.41 -15.77
N ARG A 961 -5.62 29.20 -15.86
CA ARG A 961 -5.59 28.24 -14.74
C ARG A 961 -4.82 28.82 -13.54
N PHE A 962 -3.68 29.45 -13.81
CA PHE A 962 -2.85 30.08 -12.80
C PHE A 962 -3.60 31.24 -12.10
N VAL A 963 -4.18 32.17 -12.89
CA VAL A 963 -4.95 33.29 -12.35
C VAL A 963 -6.19 32.85 -11.57
N LYS A 964 -6.89 31.82 -12.07
CA LYS A 964 -8.03 31.24 -11.35
C LYS A 964 -7.60 30.69 -9.98
N SER A 965 -6.52 29.91 -9.94
CA SER A 965 -6.00 29.33 -8.70
C SER A 965 -5.49 30.40 -7.74
N LEU A 966 -4.88 31.47 -8.24
CA LEU A 966 -4.46 32.61 -7.44
C LEU A 966 -5.67 33.32 -6.80
N LYS A 967 -6.71 33.60 -7.58
CA LYS A 967 -7.96 34.24 -7.07
C LYS A 967 -8.70 33.37 -6.05
N GLU A 968 -8.66 32.07 -6.18
CA GLU A 968 -9.24 31.13 -5.22
C GLU A 968 -8.50 31.14 -3.87
N ARG A 969 -7.18 31.36 -3.87
CA ARG A 969 -6.35 31.41 -2.66
C ARG A 969 -6.33 32.79 -1.95
N MET A 970 -6.68 33.86 -2.66
CA MET A 970 -6.87 35.21 -2.09
C MET A 970 -8.21 35.37 -1.37
N ARG A 971 -9.17 34.46 -1.57
CA ARG A 971 -10.47 34.40 -0.90
C ARG A 971 -10.39 33.69 0.44
#